data_79d168a88252f8a947e2d6a5af919a7a
#
_entry.id   79d168a88252f8a947e2d6a5af919a7a
#
_cell.length_a   1.000
_cell.length_b   1.000
_cell.length_c   1.000
_cell.angle_alpha   90.00
_cell.angle_beta   90.00
_cell.angle_gamma   90.00
#
_symmetry.space_group_name_H-M   'P 1'
#
loop_
_entity.id
_entity.type
_entity.pdbx_description
1 polymer ?
#
loop_
_entity_poly.entity_id
_entity_poly.type
_entity_poly.pdbx_seq_one_letter_code
_entity_poly.pdbx_strand_id
1 'polypeptide(L)'
;MKDLSYYIKCFSSLHTMRKQEKPAPHKALLLLSVIDLIEQGAITDSRIELNDVLEKQFVHNAALYIGNNSVYDPKINYPYYHMRSEPFWELVSTTATPVLDISNYSISNLKKHIAYARIDTELQELLKDSIARVKLRDVLIVNYIDSLDIINKENNMDLASKDINLIEKLNNLLKSCQEYGETYKSLIGQGVSNIANNFTSRFKTDIPTVLEHFFSKGTYKIKGSIGQGRVTQCPWIAIMHGDETQTTQEGVYIVFLFSENLRKIYITLAQGVTKTSQESIVANRELIRSTLNFDSELLKEYNELNIKNPQYNNSAIYSNEWPVNDNEKGLKMINKFKEAYEEYIVTQSLHRTYLEDITSKKESMIESHIGEGIIPSQANIPFSVNSIIKYINATGLLYSPSLIKRFAFSLMAKRFLILSGLAGSGKTQLALAFARVLVEDMEKQMCVVSVGADWTNREPLLGYPNALKQGEYIKPENGVLDLLIESNKPENANKPFFLILDEMNMSYVERYFADFLSAMESHEPIALWKKYNNENDCCKNYVPERIGLPNNLFIIGTINVDETTYMFSPKVLDRANVIEFKISIDEMAEFLDGVKQVDCSSICGNAAGMGADFVRLTNCKEFENGKATAEILKAFFTELKSVNAEFGYRSATEIFRFISQTYKNDDTENKMSQEEILDVAILQKLLPKLHGSRKKLEPALKGLWKLCFDPIIKDTMPISHENIDKATYKESADKIFRMYESAHANGFTSFAEA
;
A
#
# COMPACT_ATOMS: atom_id res chain seq x y z
N MET A 1 -7.43 -28.00 -24.02
CA MET A 1 -6.63 -27.62 -22.85
C MET A 1 -7.61 -27.04 -21.86
N LYS A 2 -7.63 -27.53 -20.62
CA LYS A 2 -8.52 -27.01 -19.57
C LYS A 2 -7.89 -25.73 -19.04
N ASP A 3 -8.53 -24.59 -19.28
CA ASP A 3 -8.05 -23.25 -18.87
C ASP A 3 -8.64 -22.78 -17.52
N LEU A 4 -8.26 -21.60 -17.07
CA LEU A 4 -8.74 -21.03 -15.82
C LEU A 4 -10.28 -20.88 -15.82
N SER A 5 -10.89 -20.53 -16.95
CA SER A 5 -12.35 -20.38 -17.07
C SER A 5 -13.08 -21.72 -16.87
N TYR A 6 -12.49 -22.81 -17.33
CA TYR A 6 -12.99 -24.16 -17.08
C TYR A 6 -13.01 -24.48 -15.57
N TYR A 7 -11.91 -24.21 -14.85
CA TYR A 7 -11.83 -24.51 -13.42
C TYR A 7 -12.66 -23.55 -12.57
N ILE A 8 -12.80 -22.28 -12.95
CA ILE A 8 -13.77 -21.36 -12.34
C ILE A 8 -15.18 -21.95 -12.40
N LYS A 9 -15.59 -22.50 -13.54
CA LYS A 9 -16.89 -23.15 -13.70
C LYS A 9 -17.02 -24.41 -12.85
N CYS A 10 -15.98 -25.24 -12.76
CA CYS A 10 -15.97 -26.43 -11.91
C CYS A 10 -16.09 -26.04 -10.42
N PHE A 11 -15.33 -25.04 -9.98
CA PHE A 11 -15.31 -24.58 -8.59
C PHE A 11 -16.61 -23.86 -8.18
N SER A 12 -17.31 -23.22 -9.12
CA SER A 12 -18.62 -22.60 -8.84
C SER A 12 -19.76 -23.62 -8.76
N SER A 13 -19.58 -24.86 -9.23
CA SER A 13 -20.64 -25.87 -9.35
C SER A 13 -20.26 -27.23 -8.72
N LEU A 14 -19.58 -27.24 -7.56
CA LEU A 14 -19.21 -28.46 -6.85
C LEU A 14 -20.46 -29.27 -6.46
N HIS A 15 -20.38 -30.59 -6.63
CA HIS A 15 -21.42 -31.53 -6.19
C HIS A 15 -21.43 -31.67 -4.66
N THR A 16 -22.18 -30.80 -3.97
CA THR A 16 -22.26 -30.76 -2.52
C THR A 16 -23.65 -31.21 -2.04
N MET A 17 -23.71 -31.78 -0.83
CA MET A 17 -24.99 -31.94 -0.15
C MET A 17 -25.62 -30.57 0.12
N ARG A 18 -26.94 -30.45 -0.01
CA ARG A 18 -27.69 -29.26 0.36
C ARG A 18 -28.37 -29.47 1.71
N LYS A 19 -28.19 -28.53 2.61
CA LYS A 19 -28.90 -28.46 3.87
C LYS A 19 -29.65 -27.11 3.89
N GLN A 20 -30.98 -27.16 4.05
CA GLN A 20 -31.82 -25.94 3.95
C GLN A 20 -31.60 -25.14 2.66
N GLU A 21 -31.63 -25.84 1.50
CA GLU A 21 -31.41 -25.30 0.15
C GLU A 21 -29.99 -24.75 -0.17
N LYS A 22 -29.05 -24.79 0.80
CA LYS A 22 -27.68 -24.28 0.60
C LYS A 22 -26.64 -25.37 0.49
N PRO A 23 -25.56 -25.14 -0.28
CA PRO A 23 -24.50 -26.12 -0.46
C PRO A 23 -23.65 -26.26 0.80
N ALA A 24 -23.29 -27.48 1.17
CA ALA A 24 -22.40 -27.73 2.29
C ALA A 24 -20.95 -27.29 1.99
N PRO A 25 -20.25 -26.58 2.90
CA PRO A 25 -18.95 -25.93 2.64
C PRO A 25 -17.76 -26.88 2.61
N HIS A 26 -17.90 -28.13 3.02
CA HIS A 26 -16.80 -29.06 3.28
C HIS A 26 -15.86 -29.26 2.08
N LYS A 27 -16.38 -29.37 0.83
CA LYS A 27 -15.55 -29.51 -0.37
C LYS A 27 -14.81 -28.21 -0.68
N ALA A 28 -15.45 -27.05 -0.51
CA ALA A 28 -14.82 -25.77 -0.68
C ALA A 28 -13.70 -25.54 0.35
N LEU A 29 -13.93 -25.90 1.61
CA LEU A 29 -12.91 -25.84 2.68
C LEU A 29 -11.70 -26.75 2.37
N LEU A 30 -11.93 -27.93 1.81
CA LEU A 30 -10.83 -28.82 1.37
C LEU A 30 -10.02 -28.19 0.25
N LEU A 31 -10.67 -27.61 -0.78
CA LEU A 31 -9.98 -26.96 -1.89
C LEU A 31 -9.23 -25.70 -1.41
N LEU A 32 -9.79 -24.91 -0.52
CA LEU A 32 -9.09 -23.78 0.10
C LEU A 32 -7.84 -24.25 0.83
N SER A 33 -7.92 -25.37 1.56
CA SER A 33 -6.75 -25.93 2.26
C SER A 33 -5.66 -26.44 1.31
N VAL A 34 -6.04 -27.02 0.17
CA VAL A 34 -5.10 -27.42 -0.88
C VAL A 34 -4.43 -26.21 -1.52
N ILE A 35 -5.20 -25.13 -1.81
CA ILE A 35 -4.67 -23.89 -2.36
C ILE A 35 -3.66 -23.26 -1.38
N ASP A 36 -3.98 -23.21 -0.08
CA ASP A 36 -3.09 -22.66 0.96
C ASP A 36 -1.79 -23.46 1.07
N LEU A 37 -1.86 -24.79 1.05
CA LEU A 37 -0.66 -25.63 1.14
C LEU A 37 0.20 -25.59 -0.14
N ILE A 38 -0.37 -25.35 -1.32
CA ILE A 38 0.38 -25.07 -2.54
C ILE A 38 1.09 -23.71 -2.43
N GLU A 39 0.42 -22.70 -1.92
CA GLU A 39 0.98 -21.36 -1.68
C GLU A 39 2.14 -21.39 -0.69
N GLN A 40 2.03 -22.18 0.38
CA GLN A 40 3.07 -22.41 1.38
C GLN A 40 4.21 -23.32 0.88
N GLY A 41 4.12 -23.88 -0.33
CA GLY A 41 5.11 -24.83 -0.87
C GLY A 41 5.10 -26.22 -0.21
N ALA A 42 4.10 -26.53 0.60
CA ALA A 42 3.94 -27.84 1.23
C ALA A 42 3.38 -28.91 0.27
N ILE A 43 2.67 -28.50 -0.78
CA ILE A 43 2.23 -29.33 -1.90
C ILE A 43 2.89 -28.76 -3.17
N THR A 44 3.78 -29.55 -3.78
CA THR A 44 4.58 -29.13 -4.94
C THR A 44 4.20 -29.82 -6.24
N ASP A 45 3.46 -30.91 -6.17
CA ASP A 45 3.00 -31.69 -7.32
C ASP A 45 1.48 -31.93 -7.29
N SER A 46 0.95 -32.68 -8.28
CA SER A 46 -0.51 -32.95 -8.38
C SER A 46 -1.05 -33.94 -7.34
N ARG A 47 -0.23 -34.43 -6.42
CA ARG A 47 -0.61 -35.42 -5.42
C ARG A 47 -1.02 -34.74 -4.13
N ILE A 48 -2.22 -35.05 -3.69
CA ILE A 48 -2.78 -34.54 -2.45
C ILE A 48 -2.91 -35.72 -1.48
N GLU A 49 -2.01 -35.81 -0.54
CA GLU A 49 -2.02 -36.89 0.47
C GLU A 49 -2.93 -36.55 1.65
N LEU A 50 -3.68 -37.52 2.13
CA LEU A 50 -4.46 -37.38 3.37
C LEU A 50 -3.53 -37.54 4.59
N ASN A 51 -2.75 -36.54 4.89
CA ASN A 51 -1.77 -36.48 5.98
C ASN A 51 -2.14 -35.45 7.04
N ASP A 52 -1.38 -35.40 8.13
CA ASP A 52 -1.63 -34.53 9.27
C ASP A 52 -1.50 -33.02 8.91
N VAL A 53 -0.70 -32.69 7.87
CA VAL A 53 -0.54 -31.31 7.41
C VAL A 53 -1.82 -30.83 6.75
N LEU A 54 -2.38 -31.60 5.84
CA LEU A 54 -3.64 -31.30 5.18
C LEU A 54 -4.82 -31.27 6.19
N GLU A 55 -4.83 -32.19 7.15
CA GLU A 55 -5.87 -32.24 8.18
C GLU A 55 -5.83 -30.98 9.08
N LYS A 56 -4.65 -30.55 9.54
CA LYS A 56 -4.48 -29.33 10.33
C LYS A 56 -4.90 -28.09 9.56
N GLN A 57 -4.51 -27.96 8.30
CA GLN A 57 -4.90 -26.82 7.46
C GLN A 57 -6.42 -26.80 7.22
N PHE A 58 -7.04 -27.96 7.03
CA PHE A 58 -8.49 -28.06 6.88
C PHE A 58 -9.25 -27.63 8.14
N VAL A 59 -8.79 -28.04 9.33
CA VAL A 59 -9.38 -27.61 10.62
C VAL A 59 -9.18 -26.12 10.83
N HIS A 60 -8.00 -25.60 10.49
CA HIS A 60 -7.71 -24.16 10.53
C HIS A 60 -8.67 -23.37 9.64
N ASN A 61 -8.84 -23.77 8.39
CA ASN A 61 -9.74 -23.11 7.45
C ASN A 61 -11.23 -23.24 7.87
N ALA A 62 -11.60 -24.38 8.46
CA ALA A 62 -12.93 -24.52 9.00
C ALA A 62 -13.19 -23.55 10.16
N ALA A 63 -12.25 -23.40 11.09
CA ALA A 63 -12.36 -22.42 12.17
C ALA A 63 -12.41 -20.97 11.65
N LEU A 64 -11.59 -20.65 10.62
CA LEU A 64 -11.51 -19.33 10.01
C LEU A 64 -12.79 -18.93 9.27
N TYR A 65 -13.31 -19.83 8.40
CA TYR A 65 -14.37 -19.51 7.46
C TYR A 65 -15.78 -19.83 7.96
N ILE A 66 -15.96 -20.84 8.82
CA ILE A 66 -17.28 -21.25 9.31
C ILE A 66 -17.43 -21.22 10.84
N GLY A 67 -16.35 -20.92 11.58
CA GLY A 67 -16.35 -20.79 13.03
C GLY A 67 -16.51 -22.11 13.81
N ASN A 68 -16.19 -22.07 15.11
CA ASN A 68 -16.21 -23.25 15.98
C ASN A 68 -17.61 -23.74 16.38
N ASN A 69 -18.66 -22.93 16.13
CA ASN A 69 -20.05 -23.25 16.46
C ASN A 69 -20.91 -23.55 15.22
N SER A 70 -20.30 -23.93 14.13
CA SER A 70 -20.98 -24.25 12.87
C SER A 70 -21.87 -25.48 13.01
N VAL A 71 -23.00 -25.47 12.32
CA VAL A 71 -23.89 -26.64 12.11
C VAL A 71 -23.18 -27.78 11.36
N TYR A 72 -22.00 -27.47 10.79
CA TYR A 72 -21.19 -28.38 10.00
C TYR A 72 -19.99 -28.88 10.81
N ASP A 73 -19.92 -30.23 11.01
CA ASP A 73 -18.78 -30.87 11.67
C ASP A 73 -17.56 -30.89 10.71
N PRO A 74 -16.43 -30.23 11.03
CA PRO A 74 -15.29 -30.11 10.13
C PRO A 74 -14.42 -31.37 10.08
N LYS A 75 -14.95 -32.45 9.51
CA LYS A 75 -14.24 -33.71 9.30
C LYS A 75 -13.77 -33.83 7.86
N ILE A 76 -12.46 -33.86 7.61
CA ILE A 76 -11.84 -33.90 6.30
C ILE A 76 -12.10 -35.19 5.53
N ASN A 77 -12.30 -36.30 6.21
CA ASN A 77 -12.48 -37.62 5.62
C ASN A 77 -13.64 -37.69 4.61
N TYR A 78 -14.77 -37.01 4.91
CA TYR A 78 -15.91 -36.98 4.00
C TYR A 78 -15.63 -36.20 2.70
N PRO A 79 -15.24 -34.91 2.75
CA PRO A 79 -14.96 -34.17 1.52
C PRO A 79 -13.80 -34.79 0.74
N TYR A 80 -12.75 -35.28 1.38
CA TYR A 80 -11.60 -35.90 0.68
C TYR A 80 -12.03 -37.09 -0.20
N TYR A 81 -12.87 -37.96 0.30
CA TYR A 81 -13.38 -39.10 -0.47
C TYR A 81 -14.43 -38.67 -1.50
N HIS A 82 -15.37 -37.81 -1.16
CA HIS A 82 -16.47 -37.41 -2.03
C HIS A 82 -16.06 -36.38 -3.12
N MET A 83 -14.86 -35.82 -3.06
CA MET A 83 -14.31 -35.02 -4.17
C MET A 83 -14.14 -35.84 -5.45
N ARG A 84 -14.13 -37.16 -5.40
CA ARG A 84 -14.10 -38.02 -6.61
C ARG A 84 -15.25 -37.81 -7.60
N SER A 85 -16.31 -37.13 -7.18
CA SER A 85 -17.38 -36.69 -8.08
C SER A 85 -17.05 -35.47 -8.92
N GLU A 86 -15.93 -34.79 -8.64
CA GLU A 86 -15.48 -33.61 -9.37
C GLU A 86 -14.54 -34.02 -10.51
N PRO A 87 -14.66 -33.41 -11.71
CA PRO A 87 -13.95 -33.86 -12.91
C PRO A 87 -12.44 -33.63 -12.88
N PHE A 88 -11.93 -32.92 -11.86
CA PHE A 88 -10.52 -32.56 -11.69
C PHE A 88 -9.88 -33.26 -10.47
N TRP A 89 -10.59 -34.22 -9.81
CA TRP A 89 -10.11 -34.88 -8.61
C TRP A 89 -10.25 -36.42 -8.76
N GLU A 90 -9.14 -37.11 -8.80
CA GLU A 90 -9.07 -38.58 -8.94
C GLU A 90 -8.49 -39.19 -7.68
N LEU A 91 -9.12 -40.26 -7.14
CA LEU A 91 -8.56 -41.04 -6.04
C LEU A 91 -7.69 -42.19 -6.58
N VAL A 92 -6.43 -42.23 -6.18
CA VAL A 92 -5.48 -43.27 -6.57
C VAL A 92 -5.43 -44.35 -5.48
N SER A 93 -5.71 -45.62 -5.88
CA SER A 93 -5.73 -46.75 -4.97
C SER A 93 -4.34 -47.17 -4.51
N THR A 94 -4.24 -47.71 -3.29
CA THR A 94 -3.03 -48.40 -2.79
C THR A 94 -2.78 -49.75 -3.46
N THR A 95 -3.80 -50.32 -4.12
CA THR A 95 -3.75 -51.62 -4.81
C THR A 95 -4.12 -51.43 -6.28
N ALA A 96 -3.82 -52.43 -7.14
CA ALA A 96 -4.15 -52.39 -8.58
C ALA A 96 -5.66 -52.40 -8.89
N THR A 97 -6.51 -52.55 -7.90
CA THR A 97 -7.99 -52.51 -8.03
C THR A 97 -8.51 -51.11 -7.84
N PRO A 98 -9.49 -50.64 -8.64
CA PRO A 98 -10.10 -49.32 -8.47
C PRO A 98 -10.69 -49.14 -7.08
N VAL A 99 -10.67 -47.89 -6.54
CA VAL A 99 -11.31 -47.51 -5.29
C VAL A 99 -12.84 -47.61 -5.50
N LEU A 100 -13.41 -48.78 -5.25
CA LEU A 100 -14.87 -49.04 -5.29
C LEU A 100 -15.44 -48.88 -3.87
N ASP A 101 -16.62 -48.35 -3.77
CA ASP A 101 -17.47 -48.05 -2.61
C ASP A 101 -16.95 -48.43 -1.20
N ILE A 102 -16.26 -47.51 -0.59
CA ILE A 102 -15.83 -47.60 0.80
C ILE A 102 -17.03 -47.22 1.69
N SER A 103 -17.46 -48.13 2.55
CA SER A 103 -18.56 -47.90 3.49
C SER A 103 -18.15 -47.27 4.82
N ASN A 104 -16.85 -47.33 5.16
CA ASN A 104 -16.30 -46.77 6.38
C ASN A 104 -15.30 -45.63 6.02
N TYR A 105 -15.67 -44.40 6.31
CA TYR A 105 -14.90 -43.19 5.99
C TYR A 105 -13.90 -42.77 7.09
N SER A 106 -13.53 -43.64 8.04
CA SER A 106 -12.49 -43.27 9.02
C SER A 106 -11.15 -43.01 8.29
N ILE A 107 -10.37 -42.05 8.76
CA ILE A 107 -9.08 -41.64 8.16
C ILE A 107 -8.16 -42.86 8.02
N SER A 108 -8.11 -43.74 9.02
CA SER A 108 -7.28 -44.94 8.98
C SER A 108 -7.75 -45.92 7.88
N ASN A 109 -9.05 -46.04 7.63
CA ASN A 109 -9.58 -46.87 6.58
C ASN A 109 -9.39 -46.27 5.19
N LEU A 110 -9.54 -44.95 5.04
CA LEU A 110 -9.25 -44.26 3.79
C LEU A 110 -7.77 -44.41 3.40
N LYS A 111 -6.84 -44.21 4.35
CA LYS A 111 -5.39 -44.39 4.14
C LYS A 111 -4.98 -45.85 3.75
N LYS A 112 -5.80 -46.87 4.09
CA LYS A 112 -5.57 -48.25 3.66
C LYS A 112 -5.89 -48.49 2.18
N HIS A 113 -6.89 -47.77 1.64
CA HIS A 113 -7.42 -48.01 0.29
C HIS A 113 -7.01 -46.93 -0.71
N ILE A 114 -6.69 -45.70 -0.25
CA ILE A 114 -6.34 -44.56 -1.06
C ILE A 114 -4.90 -44.16 -0.76
N ALA A 115 -4.04 -44.21 -1.77
CA ALA A 115 -2.66 -43.79 -1.66
C ALA A 115 -2.55 -42.25 -1.61
N TYR A 116 -3.25 -41.56 -2.52
CA TYR A 116 -3.37 -40.09 -2.59
C TYR A 116 -4.54 -39.72 -3.51
N ALA A 117 -4.97 -38.49 -3.45
CA ALA A 117 -5.82 -37.90 -4.48
C ALA A 117 -4.94 -37.18 -5.51
N ARG A 118 -5.33 -37.19 -6.77
CA ARG A 118 -4.63 -36.49 -7.86
C ARG A 118 -5.53 -35.39 -8.41
N ILE A 119 -5.01 -34.19 -8.52
CA ILE A 119 -5.66 -33.10 -9.26
C ILE A 119 -5.14 -33.05 -10.70
N ASP A 120 -5.90 -32.48 -11.62
CA ASP A 120 -5.48 -32.25 -13.00
C ASP A 120 -4.14 -31.52 -13.06
N THR A 121 -3.26 -31.94 -14.00
CA THR A 121 -1.95 -31.29 -14.17
C THR A 121 -2.10 -29.82 -14.57
N GLU A 122 -3.09 -29.51 -15.42
CA GLU A 122 -3.40 -28.14 -15.82
C GLU A 122 -3.91 -27.30 -14.63
N LEU A 123 -4.69 -27.87 -13.72
CA LEU A 123 -5.10 -27.18 -12.49
C LEU A 123 -3.91 -26.90 -11.58
N GLN A 124 -3.00 -27.87 -11.43
CA GLN A 124 -1.79 -27.67 -10.63
C GLN A 124 -0.91 -26.56 -11.20
N GLU A 125 -0.71 -26.51 -12.52
CA GLU A 125 0.06 -25.42 -13.15
C GLU A 125 -0.62 -24.06 -12.95
N LEU A 126 -1.95 -23.98 -13.05
CA LEU A 126 -2.70 -22.78 -12.75
C LEU A 126 -2.59 -22.35 -11.28
N LEU A 127 -2.54 -23.32 -10.35
CA LEU A 127 -2.40 -23.03 -8.92
C LEU A 127 -0.98 -22.59 -8.52
N LYS A 128 0.03 -22.64 -9.40
CA LYS A 128 1.33 -21.98 -9.21
C LYS A 128 1.25 -20.48 -9.44
N ASP A 129 0.33 -20.01 -10.28
CA ASP A 129 0.09 -18.61 -10.53
C ASP A 129 -0.75 -17.97 -9.40
N SER A 130 -0.24 -16.87 -8.81
CA SER A 130 -0.90 -16.17 -7.72
C SER A 130 -2.26 -15.59 -8.11
N ILE A 131 -2.39 -15.06 -9.34
CA ILE A 131 -3.64 -14.46 -9.83
C ILE A 131 -4.72 -15.55 -10.01
N ALA A 132 -4.34 -16.70 -10.54
CA ALA A 132 -5.27 -17.82 -10.68
C ALA A 132 -5.71 -18.36 -9.32
N ARG A 133 -4.79 -18.46 -8.32
CA ARG A 133 -5.14 -18.84 -6.94
C ARG A 133 -6.17 -17.91 -6.33
N VAL A 134 -5.96 -16.58 -6.42
CA VAL A 134 -6.91 -15.58 -5.89
C VAL A 134 -8.29 -15.77 -6.52
N LYS A 135 -8.38 -15.84 -7.85
CA LYS A 135 -9.66 -16.02 -8.54
C LYS A 135 -10.38 -17.31 -8.17
N LEU A 136 -9.67 -18.42 -8.04
CA LEU A 136 -10.27 -19.70 -7.66
C LEU A 136 -10.69 -19.72 -6.17
N ARG A 137 -9.93 -19.05 -5.29
CA ARG A 137 -10.27 -18.85 -3.89
C ARG A 137 -11.56 -18.03 -3.75
N ASP A 138 -11.66 -16.90 -4.44
CA ASP A 138 -12.85 -16.04 -4.42
C ASP A 138 -14.11 -16.78 -4.87
N VAL A 139 -14.01 -17.59 -5.92
CA VAL A 139 -15.13 -18.44 -6.39
C VAL A 139 -15.61 -19.40 -5.30
N LEU A 140 -14.72 -20.03 -4.54
CA LEU A 140 -15.09 -20.93 -3.44
C LEU A 140 -15.75 -20.17 -2.29
N ILE A 141 -15.21 -19.01 -1.91
CA ILE A 141 -15.72 -18.18 -0.82
C ILE A 141 -17.13 -17.70 -1.17
N VAL A 142 -17.30 -17.03 -2.31
CA VAL A 142 -18.59 -16.46 -2.73
C VAL A 142 -19.69 -17.52 -2.84
N ASN A 143 -19.39 -18.70 -3.40
CA ASN A 143 -20.43 -19.70 -3.68
C ASN A 143 -20.77 -20.62 -2.48
N TYR A 144 -19.84 -20.82 -1.54
CA TYR A 144 -20.00 -21.84 -0.49
C TYR A 144 -19.78 -21.32 0.93
N ILE A 145 -19.14 -20.18 1.13
CA ILE A 145 -18.82 -19.60 2.43
C ILE A 145 -19.73 -18.39 2.73
N ASP A 146 -19.72 -17.35 1.89
CA ASP A 146 -20.53 -16.14 2.08
C ASP A 146 -22.04 -16.45 2.12
N SER A 147 -22.45 -17.51 1.40
CA SER A 147 -23.83 -18.00 1.48
C SER A 147 -24.22 -18.55 2.87
N LEU A 148 -23.27 -18.83 3.75
CA LEU A 148 -23.49 -19.33 5.12
C LEU A 148 -23.75 -18.21 6.13
N ASP A 149 -23.35 -16.98 5.87
CA ASP A 149 -23.59 -15.82 6.74
C ASP A 149 -25.08 -15.56 6.99
N ILE A 150 -25.96 -16.02 6.09
CA ILE A 150 -27.41 -15.91 6.25
C ILE A 150 -27.95 -16.97 7.23
N ILE A 151 -27.34 -18.18 7.30
CA ILE A 151 -27.74 -19.24 8.29
C ILE A 151 -27.23 -18.86 9.68
N ASN A 152 -26.04 -18.25 9.77
CA ASN A 152 -25.52 -17.71 11.02
C ASN A 152 -26.37 -16.55 11.54
N LYS A 153 -27.08 -15.79 10.66
CA LYS A 153 -28.05 -14.77 11.09
C LYS A 153 -29.33 -15.35 11.69
N GLU A 154 -29.82 -16.52 11.25
CA GLU A 154 -31.00 -17.18 11.81
C GLU A 154 -30.66 -17.93 13.11
N ASN A 155 -29.49 -18.57 13.24
CA ASN A 155 -29.01 -19.15 14.51
C ASN A 155 -28.49 -18.08 15.48
N ASN A 156 -28.09 -16.88 14.99
CA ASN A 156 -27.78 -15.72 15.83
C ASN A 156 -28.98 -15.09 16.51
N MET A 157 -30.22 -15.39 16.13
CA MET A 157 -31.38 -14.95 16.93
C MET A 157 -31.44 -15.65 18.32
N ASP A 158 -31.05 -16.92 18.42
CA ASP A 158 -30.95 -17.61 19.74
C ASP A 158 -29.65 -17.23 20.48
N LEU A 159 -28.54 -17.03 19.80
CA LEU A 159 -27.29 -16.48 20.37
C LEU A 159 -27.46 -15.01 20.78
N ALA A 160 -28.09 -14.19 19.94
CA ALA A 160 -28.35 -12.79 20.26
C ALA A 160 -29.26 -12.62 21.46
N SER A 161 -30.24 -13.49 21.66
CA SER A 161 -31.08 -13.49 22.87
C SER A 161 -30.28 -13.87 24.11
N LYS A 162 -29.32 -14.79 24.01
CA LYS A 162 -28.42 -15.19 25.08
C LYS A 162 -27.44 -14.09 25.45
N ASP A 163 -26.85 -13.42 24.42
CA ASP A 163 -25.93 -12.31 24.61
C ASP A 163 -26.66 -11.08 25.18
N ILE A 164 -27.88 -10.80 24.74
CA ILE A 164 -28.73 -9.74 25.32
C ILE A 164 -29.03 -10.03 26.81
N ASN A 165 -29.29 -11.26 27.19
CA ASN A 165 -29.48 -11.65 28.60
C ASN A 165 -28.18 -11.46 29.43
N LEU A 166 -27.01 -11.70 28.84
CA LEU A 166 -25.72 -11.44 29.48
C LEU A 166 -25.46 -9.95 29.65
N ILE A 167 -25.78 -9.12 28.62
CA ILE A 167 -25.73 -7.67 28.74
C ILE A 167 -26.71 -7.14 29.78
N GLU A 168 -27.93 -7.71 29.87
CA GLU A 168 -28.88 -7.36 30.93
C GLU A 168 -28.29 -7.65 32.31
N LYS A 169 -27.68 -8.82 32.52
CA LYS A 169 -26.98 -9.16 33.74
C LYS A 169 -25.84 -8.19 34.06
N LEU A 170 -25.05 -7.81 33.04
CA LEU A 170 -23.99 -6.80 33.16
C LEU A 170 -24.57 -5.43 33.56
N ASN A 171 -25.64 -4.99 32.89
CA ASN A 171 -26.32 -3.73 33.18
C ASN A 171 -26.91 -3.71 34.60
N ASN A 172 -27.48 -4.81 35.08
CA ASN A 172 -27.99 -4.90 36.45
C ASN A 172 -26.85 -4.78 37.49
N LEU A 173 -25.69 -5.37 37.24
CA LEU A 173 -24.52 -5.21 38.11
C LEU A 173 -24.00 -3.77 38.08
N LEU A 174 -23.93 -3.13 36.91
CA LEU A 174 -23.51 -1.74 36.75
C LEU A 174 -24.47 -0.75 37.41
N LYS A 175 -25.80 -0.98 37.29
CA LYS A 175 -26.84 -0.18 38.02
C LYS A 175 -26.63 -0.27 39.52
N SER A 176 -26.38 -1.49 40.03
CA SER A 176 -26.13 -1.68 41.46
C SER A 176 -24.84 -0.97 41.94
N CYS A 177 -23.87 -0.74 41.04
CA CYS A 177 -22.72 0.11 41.33
C CYS A 177 -23.13 1.59 41.40
N GLN A 178 -23.98 2.05 40.47
CA GLN A 178 -24.49 3.44 40.47
C GLN A 178 -25.29 3.78 41.71
N GLU A 179 -26.13 2.85 42.22
CA GLU A 179 -26.88 2.99 43.47
C GLU A 179 -25.97 3.19 44.69
N TYR A 180 -24.78 2.58 44.70
CA TYR A 180 -23.76 2.72 45.74
C TYR A 180 -22.95 3.99 45.66
N GLY A 181 -23.16 4.84 44.61
CA GLY A 181 -22.31 5.92 44.22
C GLY A 181 -22.06 7.01 45.26
N GLU A 182 -23.09 7.46 45.99
CA GLU A 182 -22.93 8.48 47.06
C GLU A 182 -22.14 7.90 48.25
N THR A 183 -22.40 6.67 48.63
CA THR A 183 -21.61 5.97 49.66
C THR A 183 -20.14 5.82 49.21
N TYR A 184 -19.91 5.38 47.96
CA TYR A 184 -18.57 5.27 47.39
C TYR A 184 -17.80 6.59 47.44
N LYS A 185 -18.45 7.69 47.03
CA LYS A 185 -17.86 9.04 47.01
C LYS A 185 -17.40 9.49 48.41
N SER A 186 -18.15 9.14 49.44
CA SER A 186 -17.77 9.46 50.83
C SER A 186 -16.57 8.65 51.36
N LEU A 187 -16.25 7.54 50.72
CA LEU A 187 -15.13 6.65 51.10
C LEU A 187 -13.86 6.89 50.32
N ILE A 188 -13.86 7.78 49.32
CA ILE A 188 -12.67 8.11 48.51
C ILE A 188 -11.53 8.58 49.43
N GLY A 189 -10.33 8.00 49.21
CA GLY A 189 -9.14 8.30 50.01
C GLY A 189 -9.05 7.53 51.33
N GLN A 190 -10.15 6.90 51.80
CA GLN A 190 -10.15 6.02 52.97
C GLN A 190 -9.59 4.62 52.65
N GLY A 191 -9.34 3.80 53.65
CA GLY A 191 -8.91 2.41 53.48
C GLY A 191 -9.92 1.58 52.69
N VAL A 192 -9.46 0.76 51.75
CA VAL A 192 -10.31 -0.14 50.93
C VAL A 192 -11.12 -1.10 51.81
N SER A 193 -10.63 -1.44 53.01
CA SER A 193 -11.32 -2.24 54.03
C SER A 193 -12.67 -1.65 54.50
N ASN A 194 -12.86 -0.34 54.31
CA ASN A 194 -14.11 0.35 54.69
C ASN A 194 -15.23 0.14 53.65
N ILE A 195 -14.93 -0.42 52.49
CA ILE A 195 -15.91 -0.74 51.46
C ILE A 195 -16.53 -2.11 51.78
N ALA A 196 -17.82 -2.24 51.62
CA ALA A 196 -18.54 -3.50 51.81
C ALA A 196 -18.00 -4.60 50.87
N ASN A 197 -17.78 -5.81 51.40
CA ASN A 197 -17.21 -6.92 50.65
C ASN A 197 -18.01 -7.29 49.38
N ASN A 198 -19.33 -7.20 49.44
CA ASN A 198 -20.23 -7.45 48.30
C ASN A 198 -20.02 -6.41 47.17
N PHE A 199 -19.70 -5.17 47.51
CA PHE A 199 -19.36 -4.15 46.48
C PHE A 199 -17.97 -4.39 45.88
N THR A 200 -16.98 -4.74 46.68
CA THR A 200 -15.64 -5.09 46.23
C THR A 200 -15.68 -6.31 45.29
N SER A 201 -16.54 -7.31 45.59
CA SER A 201 -16.76 -8.48 44.75
C SER A 201 -17.24 -8.11 43.33
N ARG A 202 -18.08 -7.09 43.17
CA ARG A 202 -18.60 -6.63 41.87
C ARG A 202 -17.46 -6.26 40.90
N PHE A 203 -16.45 -5.58 41.39
CA PHE A 203 -15.29 -5.17 40.55
C PHE A 203 -14.28 -6.30 40.36
N LYS A 204 -14.06 -7.15 41.37
CA LYS A 204 -13.02 -8.17 41.32
C LYS A 204 -13.49 -9.48 40.73
N THR A 205 -14.80 -9.79 40.78
CA THR A 205 -15.33 -11.11 40.43
C THR A 205 -16.58 -11.04 39.56
N ASP A 206 -17.64 -10.32 40.00
CA ASP A 206 -18.98 -10.49 39.41
C ASP A 206 -19.05 -9.94 37.99
N ILE A 207 -18.60 -8.67 37.77
CA ILE A 207 -18.55 -8.04 36.43
C ILE A 207 -17.50 -8.72 35.55
N PRO A 208 -16.26 -8.98 36.01
CA PRO A 208 -15.28 -9.77 35.23
C PRO A 208 -15.83 -11.11 34.74
N THR A 209 -16.53 -11.87 35.58
CA THR A 209 -17.11 -13.17 35.19
C THR A 209 -18.15 -13.04 34.07
N VAL A 210 -18.94 -11.98 34.05
CA VAL A 210 -19.90 -11.73 32.95
C VAL A 210 -19.14 -11.31 31.67
N LEU A 211 -18.12 -10.49 31.80
CA LEU A 211 -17.30 -10.04 30.67
C LEU A 211 -16.49 -11.19 30.05
N GLU A 212 -16.09 -12.22 30.81
CA GLU A 212 -15.42 -13.43 30.30
C GLU A 212 -16.25 -14.19 29.24
N HIS A 213 -17.54 -13.93 29.12
CA HIS A 213 -18.38 -14.53 28.07
C HIS A 213 -18.23 -13.83 26.74
N PHE A 214 -17.90 -12.53 26.73
CA PHE A 214 -17.64 -11.74 25.53
C PHE A 214 -16.17 -11.79 25.12
N PHE A 215 -15.27 -12.03 26.08
CA PHE A 215 -13.82 -12.05 25.90
C PHE A 215 -13.27 -13.40 26.34
N SER A 216 -12.83 -14.22 25.39
CA SER A 216 -12.43 -15.62 25.59
C SER A 216 -11.38 -15.78 26.69
N LYS A 217 -11.68 -16.63 27.66
CA LYS A 217 -10.76 -16.97 28.75
C LYS A 217 -9.51 -17.65 28.21
N GLY A 218 -8.34 -17.16 28.58
CA GLY A 218 -7.04 -17.60 28.05
C GLY A 218 -6.43 -16.63 27.02
N THR A 219 -7.25 -16.00 26.20
CA THR A 219 -6.81 -14.92 25.27
C THR A 219 -6.84 -13.58 25.99
N TYR A 220 -7.87 -13.33 26.79
CA TYR A 220 -8.04 -12.08 27.53
C TYR A 220 -7.93 -12.29 29.03
N LYS A 221 -7.34 -11.29 29.71
CA LYS A 221 -7.26 -11.18 31.16
C LYS A 221 -8.07 -9.99 31.62
N ILE A 222 -9.06 -10.25 32.49
CA ILE A 222 -9.95 -9.21 33.00
C ILE A 222 -9.60 -8.93 34.46
N LYS A 223 -9.43 -7.66 34.82
CA LYS A 223 -9.05 -7.23 36.17
C LYS A 223 -9.79 -5.95 36.54
N GLY A 224 -10.45 -5.94 37.69
CA GLY A 224 -11.06 -4.75 38.28
C GLY A 224 -10.30 -4.22 39.47
N SER A 225 -10.37 -2.90 39.69
CA SER A 225 -9.76 -2.22 40.82
C SER A 225 -10.63 -1.05 41.33
N ILE A 226 -10.73 -0.99 42.65
CA ILE A 226 -11.33 0.13 43.42
C ILE A 226 -10.26 0.95 44.16
N GLY A 227 -8.98 0.65 43.91
CA GLY A 227 -7.82 1.25 44.54
C GLY A 227 -6.88 0.22 45.19
N GLN A 228 -5.66 0.65 45.47
CA GLN A 228 -4.63 -0.13 46.19
C GLN A 228 -4.41 0.49 47.57
N GLY A 229 -4.88 -0.19 48.61
CA GLY A 229 -4.80 0.30 49.99
C GLY A 229 -5.82 1.42 50.33
N ARG A 230 -5.98 2.40 49.43
CA ARG A 230 -6.99 3.47 49.55
C ARG A 230 -7.95 3.45 48.39
N VAL A 231 -9.20 3.88 48.64
CA VAL A 231 -10.27 3.96 47.65
C VAL A 231 -9.92 5.01 46.60
N THR A 232 -9.95 4.63 45.31
CA THR A 232 -9.63 5.53 44.20
C THR A 232 -10.81 6.42 43.81
N GLN A 233 -10.52 7.59 43.23
CA GLN A 233 -11.56 8.48 42.66
C GLN A 233 -12.15 7.91 41.37
N CYS A 234 -11.43 7.06 40.66
CA CYS A 234 -11.83 6.47 39.38
C CYS A 234 -11.62 4.95 39.44
N PRO A 235 -12.62 4.16 39.91
CA PRO A 235 -12.53 2.72 39.80
C PRO A 235 -12.64 2.27 38.36
N TRP A 236 -12.07 1.09 38.05
CA TRP A 236 -11.98 0.61 36.69
C TRP A 236 -12.03 -0.92 36.59
N ILE A 237 -12.41 -1.41 35.40
CA ILE A 237 -12.31 -2.82 35.03
C ILE A 237 -11.63 -2.89 33.64
N ALA A 238 -10.43 -3.44 33.58
CA ALA A 238 -9.62 -3.54 32.36
C ALA A 238 -9.71 -4.95 31.76
N ILE A 239 -9.75 -5.00 30.44
CA ILE A 239 -9.78 -6.19 29.59
C ILE A 239 -8.53 -6.12 28.71
N MET A 240 -7.55 -6.97 28.97
CA MET A 240 -6.23 -6.99 28.39
C MET A 240 -6.04 -8.24 27.53
N HIS A 241 -5.59 -8.09 26.30
CA HIS A 241 -5.24 -9.21 25.43
C HIS A 241 -3.82 -9.69 25.73
N GLY A 242 -3.61 -11.02 25.81
CA GLY A 242 -2.35 -11.61 26.22
C GLY A 242 -1.14 -11.27 25.34
N ASP A 243 -1.39 -11.10 24.06
CA ASP A 243 -0.34 -10.76 23.06
C ASP A 243 0.02 -9.27 23.08
N GLU A 244 -0.81 -8.40 23.67
CA GLU A 244 -0.55 -6.96 23.75
C GLU A 244 -0.01 -6.55 25.11
N THR A 245 -0.78 -6.81 26.17
CA THR A 245 -0.35 -6.45 27.53
C THR A 245 -1.00 -7.32 28.61
N GLN A 246 -0.27 -7.57 29.67
CA GLN A 246 -0.77 -8.25 30.87
C GLN A 246 -0.93 -7.31 32.07
N THR A 247 -0.66 -6.02 31.87
CA THR A 247 -0.69 -4.99 32.91
C THR A 247 -1.34 -3.71 32.38
N THR A 248 -2.02 -2.98 33.25
CA THR A 248 -2.60 -1.66 32.92
C THR A 248 -1.60 -0.51 32.97
N GLN A 249 -0.32 -0.79 33.15
CA GLN A 249 0.74 0.23 33.24
C GLN A 249 1.29 0.64 31.87
N GLU A 250 1.17 -0.25 30.89
CA GLU A 250 1.71 -0.13 29.53
C GLU A 250 0.80 -0.88 28.53
N GLY A 251 0.97 -0.63 27.23
CA GLY A 251 0.18 -1.25 26.15
C GLY A 251 -1.22 -0.67 26.04
N VAL A 252 -2.03 -1.26 25.13
CA VAL A 252 -3.40 -0.86 24.85
C VAL A 252 -4.36 -1.92 25.40
N TYR A 253 -5.51 -1.50 25.93
CA TYR A 253 -6.52 -2.38 26.51
C TYR A 253 -7.91 -1.73 26.50
N ILE A 254 -8.97 -2.52 26.57
CA ILE A 254 -10.32 -2.00 26.81
C ILE A 254 -10.49 -1.82 28.33
N VAL A 255 -11.10 -0.71 28.73
CA VAL A 255 -11.36 -0.44 30.15
C VAL A 255 -12.75 0.21 30.36
N PHE A 256 -13.47 -0.30 31.36
CA PHE A 256 -14.61 0.41 31.92
C PHE A 256 -14.12 1.36 32.99
N LEU A 257 -14.32 2.65 32.79
CA LEU A 257 -13.96 3.74 33.70
C LEU A 257 -15.22 4.29 34.38
N PHE A 258 -15.16 4.46 35.67
CA PHE A 258 -16.28 4.95 36.46
C PHE A 258 -15.98 6.35 37.02
N SER A 259 -16.96 7.24 36.94
CA SER A 259 -16.86 8.56 37.60
C SER A 259 -16.79 8.43 39.14
N GLU A 260 -16.35 9.48 39.83
CA GLU A 260 -16.16 9.48 41.32
C GLU A 260 -17.42 9.09 42.11
N ASN A 261 -18.59 9.36 41.58
CA ASN A 261 -19.89 9.01 42.17
C ASN A 261 -20.55 7.83 41.43
N LEU A 262 -19.82 7.09 40.62
CA LEU A 262 -20.24 5.92 39.84
C LEU A 262 -21.45 6.14 38.92
N ARG A 263 -21.95 7.37 38.77
CA ARG A 263 -23.14 7.65 37.96
C ARG A 263 -22.88 7.53 36.48
N LYS A 264 -21.66 7.90 36.03
CA LYS A 264 -21.23 7.73 34.64
C LYS A 264 -20.22 6.61 34.53
N ILE A 265 -20.43 5.78 33.53
CA ILE A 265 -19.61 4.62 33.21
C ILE A 265 -19.21 4.77 31.73
N TYR A 266 -17.93 4.68 31.43
CA TYR A 266 -17.42 4.77 30.08
C TYR A 266 -16.74 3.46 29.71
N ILE A 267 -17.02 2.91 28.53
CA ILE A 267 -16.17 1.93 27.89
C ILE A 267 -15.15 2.65 27.03
N THR A 268 -13.89 2.31 27.16
CA THR A 268 -12.78 3.05 26.58
C THR A 268 -11.73 2.10 26.05
N LEU A 269 -11.28 2.29 24.82
CA LEU A 269 -10.01 1.75 24.34
C LEU A 269 -8.92 2.74 24.78
N ALA A 270 -8.03 2.32 25.66
CA ALA A 270 -7.09 3.17 26.35
C ALA A 270 -5.68 2.58 26.37
N GLN A 271 -4.68 3.44 26.51
CA GLN A 271 -3.27 3.05 26.68
C GLN A 271 -2.81 3.23 28.12
N GLY A 272 -1.81 2.43 28.52
CA GLY A 272 -1.21 2.52 29.85
C GLY A 272 -0.45 3.83 30.05
N VAL A 273 -0.64 4.46 31.23
CA VAL A 273 -0.12 5.82 31.52
C VAL A 273 1.02 5.87 32.52
N THR A 274 1.40 4.73 33.12
CA THR A 274 2.33 4.75 34.27
C THR A 274 3.79 4.73 33.83
N LYS A 275 4.11 4.08 32.70
CA LYS A 275 5.46 3.94 32.17
C LYS A 275 5.74 4.81 30.93
N THR A 276 4.78 5.57 30.46
CA THR A 276 4.84 6.36 29.21
C THR A 276 4.76 7.86 29.54
N SER A 277 5.55 8.70 28.86
CA SER A 277 5.47 10.15 29.02
C SER A 277 4.14 10.69 28.46
N GLN A 278 3.66 11.84 29.00
CA GLN A 278 2.40 12.46 28.56
C GLN A 278 2.41 12.83 27.07
N GLU A 279 3.55 13.29 26.56
CA GLU A 279 3.73 13.65 25.14
C GLU A 279 3.64 12.39 24.25
N SER A 280 4.26 11.29 24.67
CA SER A 280 4.19 10.01 23.96
C SER A 280 2.77 9.42 23.99
N ILE A 281 2.03 9.59 25.10
CA ILE A 281 0.63 9.13 25.21
C ILE A 281 -0.24 9.82 24.18
N VAL A 282 -0.11 11.16 24.03
CA VAL A 282 -0.88 11.94 23.07
C VAL A 282 -0.49 11.56 21.63
N ALA A 283 0.81 11.46 21.33
CA ALA A 283 1.29 11.09 20.01
C ALA A 283 0.83 9.67 19.60
N ASN A 284 0.95 8.69 20.50
CA ASN A 284 0.49 7.32 20.26
C ASN A 284 -1.04 7.26 20.07
N ARG A 285 -1.80 8.03 20.82
CA ARG A 285 -3.25 8.11 20.66
C ARG A 285 -3.64 8.54 19.25
N GLU A 286 -3.05 9.61 18.74
CA GLU A 286 -3.35 10.12 17.40
C GLU A 286 -2.88 9.12 16.32
N LEU A 287 -1.73 8.47 16.52
CA LEU A 287 -1.25 7.42 15.64
C LEU A 287 -2.21 6.24 15.57
N ILE A 288 -2.67 5.73 16.72
CA ILE A 288 -3.61 4.59 16.77
C ILE A 288 -4.95 4.98 16.14
N ARG A 289 -5.47 6.19 16.39
CA ARG A 289 -6.70 6.70 15.76
C ARG A 289 -6.58 6.75 14.24
N SER A 290 -5.46 7.27 13.73
CA SER A 290 -5.21 7.35 12.29
C SER A 290 -5.07 5.96 11.64
N THR A 291 -4.56 4.97 12.38
CA THR A 291 -4.36 3.60 11.89
C THR A 291 -5.67 2.81 11.88
N LEU A 292 -6.47 2.93 12.93
CA LEU A 292 -7.72 2.18 13.05
C LEU A 292 -8.89 2.82 12.28
N ASN A 293 -8.85 4.12 12.06
CA ASN A 293 -9.79 4.95 11.28
C ASN A 293 -11.29 4.55 11.41
N PHE A 294 -11.75 4.29 12.63
CA PHE A 294 -13.15 3.94 12.88
C PHE A 294 -14.02 5.21 12.93
N ASP A 295 -14.82 5.42 11.91
CA ASP A 295 -15.93 6.39 11.96
C ASP A 295 -17.22 5.67 12.41
N SER A 296 -17.56 5.79 13.68
CA SER A 296 -18.73 5.14 14.25
C SER A 296 -19.31 5.98 15.39
N GLU A 297 -20.64 6.11 15.42
CA GLU A 297 -21.33 6.71 16.58
C GLU A 297 -21.08 5.95 17.92
N LEU A 298 -20.59 4.72 17.84
CA LEU A 298 -20.29 3.87 19.00
C LEU A 298 -18.86 4.05 19.51
N LEU A 299 -17.91 4.46 18.64
CA LEU A 299 -16.53 4.77 18.98
C LEU A 299 -16.31 6.27 18.79
N LYS A 300 -16.26 7.02 19.87
CA LYS A 300 -16.11 8.48 19.82
C LYS A 300 -14.72 8.92 20.27
N GLU A 301 -14.17 9.88 19.59
CA GLU A 301 -12.97 10.61 20.01
C GLU A 301 -13.35 11.62 21.09
N TYR A 302 -13.33 11.21 22.36
CA TYR A 302 -13.55 12.16 23.44
C TYR A 302 -12.25 12.87 23.82
N ASN A 303 -12.29 14.19 23.85
CA ASN A 303 -11.20 15.02 24.38
C ASN A 303 -11.30 15.21 25.90
N GLU A 304 -12.51 15.08 26.46
CA GLU A 304 -12.74 15.15 27.92
C GLU A 304 -13.81 14.14 28.37
N LEU A 305 -13.39 13.12 29.12
CA LEU A 305 -14.29 12.27 29.90
C LEU A 305 -14.67 13.03 31.18
N ASN A 306 -15.92 12.90 31.65
CA ASN A 306 -16.32 13.47 32.93
C ASN A 306 -15.75 12.66 34.13
N ILE A 307 -14.41 12.57 34.17
CA ILE A 307 -13.59 11.86 35.15
C ILE A 307 -12.55 12.85 35.66
N LYS A 308 -12.38 12.93 36.96
CA LYS A 308 -11.45 13.88 37.61
C LYS A 308 -9.95 13.57 37.45
N ASN A 309 -9.58 12.59 36.67
CA ASN A 309 -8.17 12.23 36.42
C ASN A 309 -7.76 12.62 34.98
N PRO A 310 -6.96 13.69 34.79
CA PRO A 310 -6.53 14.13 33.46
C PRO A 310 -5.72 13.06 32.69
N GLN A 311 -5.01 12.16 33.38
CA GLN A 311 -4.22 11.12 32.74
C GLN A 311 -5.10 10.12 31.98
N TYR A 312 -6.29 9.80 32.49
CA TYR A 312 -7.24 8.93 31.80
C TYR A 312 -7.85 9.58 30.56
N ASN A 313 -8.06 10.89 30.59
CA ASN A 313 -8.54 11.63 29.41
C ASN A 313 -7.50 11.55 28.27
N ASN A 314 -6.23 11.76 28.57
CA ASN A 314 -5.14 11.74 27.60
C ASN A 314 -4.89 10.31 27.07
N SER A 315 -5.15 9.27 27.86
CA SER A 315 -4.94 7.87 27.48
C SER A 315 -6.05 7.28 26.61
N ALA A 316 -7.22 7.91 26.57
CA ALA A 316 -8.37 7.40 25.83
C ALA A 316 -8.16 7.57 24.32
N ILE A 317 -8.14 6.44 23.60
CA ILE A 317 -8.09 6.38 22.13
C ILE A 317 -9.49 6.60 21.60
N TYR A 318 -10.40 5.69 21.93
CA TYR A 318 -11.85 5.79 21.68
C TYR A 318 -12.62 5.58 22.98
N SER A 319 -13.72 6.27 23.16
CA SER A 319 -14.55 6.15 24.37
C SER A 319 -16.03 6.37 24.05
N ASN A 320 -16.92 5.80 24.86
CA ASN A 320 -18.32 6.16 24.83
C ASN A 320 -18.96 5.92 26.22
N GLU A 321 -20.00 6.68 26.55
CA GLU A 321 -20.77 6.46 27.76
C GLU A 321 -21.58 5.17 27.64
N TRP A 322 -21.47 4.26 28.61
CA TRP A 322 -22.11 2.95 28.59
C TRP A 322 -23.63 3.09 28.76
N PRO A 323 -24.44 2.48 27.87
CA PRO A 323 -25.90 2.61 27.88
C PRO A 323 -26.55 1.64 28.86
N VAL A 324 -26.50 1.92 30.17
CA VAL A 324 -26.95 1.01 31.25
C VAL A 324 -28.44 0.59 31.15
N ASN A 325 -29.27 1.36 30.40
CA ASN A 325 -30.69 1.10 30.22
C ASN A 325 -31.06 0.56 28.83
N ASP A 326 -30.06 0.29 27.95
CA ASP A 326 -30.28 -0.16 26.60
C ASP A 326 -29.37 -1.37 26.28
N ASN A 327 -29.96 -2.57 26.40
CA ASN A 327 -29.23 -3.82 26.23
C ASN A 327 -28.76 -4.04 24.80
N GLU A 328 -29.53 -3.62 23.77
CA GLU A 328 -29.15 -3.80 22.38
C GLU A 328 -27.96 -2.86 22.01
N LYS A 329 -28.03 -1.61 22.46
CA LYS A 329 -26.94 -0.66 22.26
C LYS A 329 -25.69 -1.09 23.04
N GLY A 330 -25.83 -1.64 24.25
CA GLY A 330 -24.76 -2.20 25.05
C GLY A 330 -24.06 -3.36 24.33
N LEU A 331 -24.82 -4.28 23.74
CA LEU A 331 -24.29 -5.40 22.96
C LEU A 331 -23.52 -4.92 21.72
N LYS A 332 -24.10 -4.00 20.95
CA LYS A 332 -23.42 -3.40 19.79
C LYS A 332 -22.13 -2.70 20.18
N MET A 333 -22.13 -2.01 21.31
CA MET A 333 -20.98 -1.25 21.81
C MET A 333 -19.83 -2.15 22.24
N ILE A 334 -20.09 -3.20 23.04
CA ILE A 334 -19.04 -4.10 23.50
C ILE A 334 -18.39 -4.86 22.33
N ASN A 335 -19.20 -5.28 21.34
CA ASN A 335 -18.70 -5.94 20.14
C ASN A 335 -17.85 -4.99 19.30
N LYS A 336 -18.24 -3.71 19.16
CA LYS A 336 -17.46 -2.73 18.38
C LYS A 336 -16.14 -2.35 19.05
N PHE A 337 -16.09 -2.23 20.37
CA PHE A 337 -14.83 -2.03 21.11
C PHE A 337 -13.91 -3.26 21.03
N LYS A 338 -14.50 -4.46 21.06
CA LYS A 338 -13.74 -5.70 20.86
C LYS A 338 -13.13 -5.77 19.46
N GLU A 339 -13.91 -5.51 18.42
CA GLU A 339 -13.46 -5.43 17.02
C GLU A 339 -12.31 -4.44 16.86
N ALA A 340 -12.44 -3.23 17.36
CA ALA A 340 -11.40 -2.20 17.30
C ALA A 340 -10.12 -2.63 18.02
N TYR A 341 -10.24 -3.33 19.13
CA TYR A 341 -9.08 -3.82 19.87
C TYR A 341 -8.39 -4.99 19.17
N GLU A 342 -9.14 -5.94 18.61
CA GLU A 342 -8.61 -7.06 17.83
C GLU A 342 -7.92 -6.58 16.56
N GLU A 343 -8.45 -5.60 15.85
CA GLU A 343 -7.82 -4.96 14.69
C GLU A 343 -6.52 -4.25 15.06
N TYR A 344 -6.49 -3.54 16.20
CA TYR A 344 -5.26 -2.96 16.74
C TYR A 344 -4.19 -4.05 16.98
N ILE A 345 -4.55 -5.17 17.60
CA ILE A 345 -3.63 -6.27 17.92
C ILE A 345 -3.07 -6.91 16.66
N VAL A 346 -3.92 -7.15 15.66
CA VAL A 346 -3.50 -7.69 14.35
C VAL A 346 -2.49 -6.74 13.69
N THR A 347 -2.77 -5.45 13.68
CA THR A 347 -1.87 -4.43 13.13
C THR A 347 -0.52 -4.42 13.87
N GLN A 348 -0.53 -4.51 15.21
CA GLN A 348 0.70 -4.54 16.00
C GLN A 348 1.46 -5.88 15.86
N SER A 349 0.77 -7.00 15.71
CA SER A 349 1.40 -8.31 15.51
C SER A 349 2.10 -8.38 14.15
N LEU A 350 1.48 -7.85 13.09
CA LEU A 350 2.11 -7.70 11.78
C LEU A 350 3.37 -6.82 11.87
N HIS A 351 3.31 -5.75 12.64
CA HIS A 351 4.46 -4.87 12.86
C HIS A 351 5.58 -5.54 13.67
N ARG A 352 5.25 -6.35 14.70
CA ARG A 352 6.23 -7.13 15.49
C ARG A 352 6.86 -8.24 14.67
N THR A 353 6.09 -9.03 13.93
CA THR A 353 6.61 -10.08 13.03
C THR A 353 7.55 -9.48 11.99
N TYR A 354 7.22 -8.32 11.46
CA TYR A 354 8.07 -7.56 10.55
C TYR A 354 9.39 -7.12 11.21
N LEU A 355 9.34 -6.64 12.46
CA LEU A 355 10.55 -6.26 13.24
C LEU A 355 11.39 -7.47 13.65
N GLU A 356 10.79 -8.60 14.02
CA GLU A 356 11.47 -9.85 14.36
C GLU A 356 12.16 -10.48 13.14
N ASP A 357 11.53 -10.39 11.96
CA ASP A 357 12.11 -10.83 10.68
C ASP A 357 13.30 -9.94 10.26
N ILE A 358 13.24 -8.65 10.56
CA ILE A 358 14.36 -7.72 10.40
C ILE A 358 15.47 -8.01 11.42
N THR A 359 15.13 -8.35 12.66
CA THR A 359 16.11 -8.58 13.73
C THR A 359 16.84 -9.91 13.53
N SER A 360 16.14 -10.97 13.13
CA SER A 360 16.74 -12.27 12.82
C SER A 360 17.64 -12.22 11.56
N LYS A 361 17.28 -11.40 10.56
CA LYS A 361 18.15 -11.12 9.41
C LYS A 361 19.33 -10.21 9.77
N LYS A 362 19.21 -9.33 10.77
CA LYS A 362 20.32 -8.52 11.31
C LYS A 362 21.29 -9.32 12.14
N GLU A 363 20.86 -10.27 12.96
CA GLU A 363 21.74 -11.11 13.76
C GLU A 363 22.67 -11.99 12.92
N SER A 364 22.21 -12.42 11.72
CA SER A 364 23.06 -13.14 10.76
C SER A 364 24.05 -12.23 9.99
N MET A 365 23.90 -10.91 10.06
CA MET A 365 24.79 -9.92 9.41
C MET A 365 25.66 -9.09 10.39
N ILE A 366 25.42 -9.15 11.71
CA ILE A 366 26.07 -8.31 12.73
C ILE A 366 27.24 -9.01 13.46
N GLU A 367 27.70 -10.20 13.03
CA GLU A 367 29.00 -10.68 13.51
C GLU A 367 30.22 -9.92 12.93
N SER A 368 29.99 -8.85 12.18
CA SER A 368 31.07 -7.96 11.76
C SER A 368 30.66 -6.49 11.79
N HIS A 369 30.64 -5.84 12.90
CA HIS A 369 30.87 -4.41 13.18
C HIS A 369 29.91 -3.85 14.24
N ILE A 370 30.46 -3.68 15.43
CA ILE A 370 29.85 -3.00 16.58
C ILE A 370 30.01 -1.49 16.41
N GLY A 371 28.91 -0.74 16.55
CA GLY A 371 28.92 0.71 16.69
C GLY A 371 27.53 1.25 17.01
N GLU A 372 27.34 1.70 18.25
CA GLU A 372 26.10 2.24 18.82
C GLU A 372 25.50 3.39 18.02
N GLY A 373 24.16 3.42 17.84
CA GLY A 373 23.44 4.55 17.28
C GLY A 373 21.95 4.54 17.62
N ILE A 374 21.60 5.36 18.58
CA ILE A 374 20.28 5.79 19.04
C ILE A 374 19.38 6.16 17.85
N ILE A 375 18.12 5.65 17.82
CA ILE A 375 17.06 6.10 16.88
C ILE A 375 16.49 7.41 17.43
N PRO A 376 16.64 8.56 16.76
CA PRO A 376 15.94 9.79 17.10
C PRO A 376 14.59 9.85 16.34
N SER A 377 13.54 10.30 17.04
CA SER A 377 12.28 10.81 16.49
C SER A 377 12.52 11.77 15.32
N GLN A 378 11.81 11.58 14.19
CA GLN A 378 11.65 12.48 13.05
C GLN A 378 12.75 13.56 12.88
N ALA A 379 14.00 13.16 12.74
CA ALA A 379 15.02 14.05 12.22
C ALA A 379 14.80 14.10 10.70
N ASN A 380 14.67 15.30 10.13
CA ASN A 380 14.79 15.52 8.69
C ASN A 380 16.14 14.98 8.25
N ILE A 381 16.14 13.73 7.76
CA ILE A 381 17.35 13.10 7.24
C ILE A 381 17.64 13.78 5.90
N PRO A 382 18.84 14.34 5.68
CA PRO A 382 19.20 14.91 4.38
C PRO A 382 19.03 13.88 3.27
N PHE A 383 18.49 14.30 2.13
CA PHE A 383 18.35 13.42 0.98
C PHE A 383 19.74 13.00 0.48
N SER A 384 19.91 11.70 0.28
CA SER A 384 21.15 11.07 -0.21
C SER A 384 20.85 10.20 -1.41
N VAL A 385 21.29 10.60 -2.59
CA VAL A 385 21.15 9.80 -3.81
C VAL A 385 21.96 8.50 -3.73
N ASN A 386 23.10 8.52 -3.01
CA ASN A 386 23.90 7.33 -2.77
C ASN A 386 23.15 6.27 -1.96
N SER A 387 22.36 6.68 -0.95
CA SER A 387 21.49 5.77 -0.19
C SER A 387 20.39 5.20 -1.06
N ILE A 388 19.75 6.02 -1.91
CA ILE A 388 18.72 5.55 -2.85
C ILE A 388 19.29 4.49 -3.81
N ILE A 389 20.50 4.72 -4.37
CA ILE A 389 21.19 3.74 -5.23
C ILE A 389 21.39 2.42 -4.49
N LYS A 390 21.85 2.45 -3.24
CA LYS A 390 22.06 1.25 -2.43
C LYS A 390 20.75 0.49 -2.18
N TYR A 391 19.68 1.18 -1.85
CA TYR A 391 18.37 0.54 -1.62
C TYR A 391 17.82 -0.09 -2.90
N ILE A 392 17.85 0.62 -4.04
CA ILE A 392 17.37 0.09 -5.31
C ILE A 392 18.20 -1.13 -5.74
N ASN A 393 19.53 -1.08 -5.65
CA ASN A 393 20.39 -2.20 -6.01
C ASN A 393 20.20 -3.41 -5.09
N ALA A 394 19.81 -3.21 -3.82
CA ALA A 394 19.51 -4.29 -2.89
C ALA A 394 18.26 -5.12 -3.27
N THR A 395 17.38 -4.59 -4.12
CA THR A 395 16.19 -5.32 -4.61
C THR A 395 16.50 -6.40 -5.65
N GLY A 396 17.71 -6.43 -6.18
CA GLY A 396 18.06 -7.26 -7.34
C GLY A 396 17.74 -6.61 -8.70
N LEU A 397 17.20 -5.39 -8.73
CA LEU A 397 17.07 -4.60 -9.95
C LEU A 397 18.45 -4.12 -10.41
N LEU A 398 18.74 -4.29 -11.70
CA LEU A 398 20.00 -3.87 -12.30
C LEU A 398 19.82 -2.53 -13.01
N TYR A 399 20.23 -1.44 -12.34
CA TYR A 399 20.30 -0.11 -12.95
C TYR A 399 21.66 0.50 -12.71
N SER A 400 22.20 1.17 -13.72
CA SER A 400 23.44 1.93 -13.52
C SER A 400 23.22 3.05 -12.50
N PRO A 401 24.22 3.34 -11.64
CA PRO A 401 24.15 4.48 -10.72
C PRO A 401 23.86 5.80 -11.44
N SER A 402 24.37 5.97 -12.67
CA SER A 402 24.11 7.14 -13.50
C SER A 402 22.63 7.30 -13.83
N LEU A 403 21.92 6.22 -14.18
CA LEU A 403 20.49 6.26 -14.48
C LEU A 403 19.65 6.65 -13.24
N ILE A 404 19.98 6.10 -12.06
CA ILE A 404 19.28 6.45 -10.81
C ILE A 404 19.53 7.94 -10.44
N LYS A 405 20.75 8.44 -10.61
CA LYS A 405 21.07 9.86 -10.42
C LYS A 405 20.26 10.75 -11.37
N ARG A 406 20.27 10.41 -12.66
CA ARG A 406 19.50 11.13 -13.69
C ARG A 406 18.02 11.17 -13.34
N PHE A 407 17.46 10.07 -12.86
CA PHE A 407 16.08 9.97 -12.44
C PHE A 407 15.78 10.90 -11.24
N ALA A 408 16.57 10.79 -10.16
CA ALA A 408 16.39 11.59 -8.95
C ALA A 408 16.49 13.10 -9.21
N PHE A 409 17.59 13.52 -9.88
CA PHE A 409 17.83 14.94 -10.15
C PHE A 409 16.88 15.53 -11.20
N SER A 410 16.39 14.69 -12.14
CA SER A 410 15.36 15.12 -13.09
C SER A 410 14.03 15.42 -12.40
N LEU A 411 13.62 14.60 -11.41
CA LEU A 411 12.45 14.87 -10.58
C LEU A 411 12.65 16.11 -9.68
N MET A 412 13.87 16.34 -9.16
CA MET A 412 14.17 17.56 -8.40
C MET A 412 14.07 18.81 -9.25
N ALA A 413 14.55 18.76 -10.50
CA ALA A 413 14.47 19.89 -11.42
C ALA A 413 13.04 20.13 -11.90
N LYS A 414 12.28 19.05 -12.12
CA LYS A 414 10.92 19.08 -12.64
C LYS A 414 10.11 17.87 -12.19
N ARG A 415 8.95 18.12 -11.58
CA ARG A 415 8.07 17.10 -10.99
C ARG A 415 7.27 16.28 -12.01
N PHE A 416 7.47 16.47 -13.30
CA PHE A 416 6.90 15.64 -14.36
C PHE A 416 8.03 15.02 -15.19
N LEU A 417 8.12 13.70 -15.15
CA LEU A 417 9.14 12.89 -15.79
C LEU A 417 8.50 11.87 -16.74
N ILE A 418 9.08 11.67 -17.90
CA ILE A 418 8.71 10.65 -18.86
C ILE A 418 9.86 9.67 -19.02
N LEU A 419 9.60 8.38 -18.85
CA LEU A 419 10.54 7.28 -19.05
C LEU A 419 10.23 6.61 -20.39
N SER A 420 11.13 6.71 -21.35
CA SER A 420 10.96 6.19 -22.71
C SER A 420 11.89 5.00 -22.94
N GLY A 421 11.46 3.96 -23.64
CA GLY A 421 12.29 2.81 -24.00
C GLY A 421 11.47 1.60 -24.38
N LEU A 422 12.16 0.49 -24.70
CA LEU A 422 11.54 -0.77 -25.10
C LEU A 422 10.65 -1.36 -24.01
N ALA A 423 9.63 -2.12 -24.40
CA ALA A 423 8.83 -2.88 -23.45
C ALA A 423 9.74 -3.84 -22.65
N GLY A 424 9.47 -3.98 -21.34
CA GLY A 424 10.28 -4.84 -20.47
C GLY A 424 11.63 -4.29 -20.04
N SER A 425 12.03 -3.05 -20.41
CA SER A 425 13.31 -2.45 -20.01
C SER A 425 13.38 -1.97 -18.54
N GLY A 426 12.35 -2.20 -17.72
CA GLY A 426 12.35 -1.87 -16.30
C GLY A 426 11.90 -0.44 -15.96
N LYS A 427 11.39 0.36 -16.91
CA LYS A 427 10.95 1.75 -16.68
C LYS A 427 10.03 1.90 -15.47
N THR A 428 8.94 1.14 -15.45
CA THR A 428 7.94 1.17 -14.39
C THR A 428 8.53 0.68 -13.06
N GLN A 429 9.40 -0.32 -13.10
CA GLN A 429 10.06 -0.85 -11.90
C GLN A 429 10.99 0.17 -11.24
N LEU A 430 11.75 0.98 -12.02
CA LEU A 430 12.56 2.05 -11.43
C LEU A 430 11.68 3.11 -10.76
N ALA A 431 10.60 3.54 -11.43
CA ALA A 431 9.68 4.51 -10.87
C ALA A 431 9.05 4.01 -9.55
N LEU A 432 8.60 2.74 -9.53
CA LEU A 432 8.05 2.08 -8.35
C LEU A 432 9.08 1.95 -7.22
N ALA A 433 10.30 1.48 -7.52
CA ALA A 433 11.34 1.30 -6.53
C ALA A 433 11.73 2.64 -5.89
N PHE A 434 11.93 3.68 -6.70
CA PHE A 434 12.25 5.02 -6.21
C PHE A 434 11.17 5.58 -5.30
N ALA A 435 9.90 5.49 -5.73
CA ALA A 435 8.77 5.96 -4.92
C ALA A 435 8.65 5.19 -3.61
N ARG A 436 8.68 3.84 -3.65
CA ARG A 436 8.59 2.98 -2.47
C ARG A 436 9.63 3.27 -1.40
N VAL A 437 10.86 3.59 -1.81
CA VAL A 437 11.94 3.94 -0.87
C VAL A 437 11.63 5.20 -0.08
N LEU A 438 10.97 6.20 -0.69
CA LEU A 438 10.76 7.54 -0.14
C LEU A 438 9.43 7.76 0.56
N VAL A 439 8.41 6.92 0.32
CA VAL A 439 7.08 7.09 0.92
C VAL A 439 6.97 6.38 2.27
N GLU A 440 6.20 6.96 3.18
CA GLU A 440 5.86 6.37 4.48
C GLU A 440 4.66 5.40 4.35
N ASP A 441 3.68 5.77 3.53
CA ASP A 441 2.43 5.06 3.33
C ASP A 441 2.18 4.91 1.81
N MET A 442 2.38 3.68 1.32
CA MET A 442 2.25 3.40 -0.11
C MET A 442 0.82 3.59 -0.62
N GLU A 443 -0.19 3.23 0.17
CA GLU A 443 -1.58 3.31 -0.25
C GLU A 443 -2.07 4.75 -0.40
N LYS A 444 -1.57 5.66 0.43
CA LYS A 444 -1.94 7.08 0.40
C LYS A 444 -1.04 7.93 -0.49
N GLN A 445 0.26 7.59 -0.57
CA GLN A 445 1.26 8.43 -1.23
C GLN A 445 1.65 7.97 -2.63
N MET A 446 1.17 6.79 -3.06
CA MET A 446 1.45 6.26 -4.40
C MET A 446 0.16 5.87 -5.11
N CYS A 447 0.08 6.19 -6.40
CA CYS A 447 -0.98 5.72 -7.28
C CYS A 447 -0.35 5.30 -8.61
N VAL A 448 -0.62 4.06 -9.02
CA VAL A 448 -0.13 3.50 -10.28
C VAL A 448 -1.31 3.19 -11.15
N VAL A 449 -1.33 3.75 -12.35
CA VAL A 449 -2.49 3.64 -13.25
C VAL A 449 -2.02 3.31 -14.65
N SER A 450 -2.50 2.21 -15.21
CA SER A 450 -2.32 1.89 -16.63
C SER A 450 -3.29 2.72 -17.48
N VAL A 451 -2.77 3.42 -18.47
CA VAL A 451 -3.58 4.27 -19.35
C VAL A 451 -4.35 3.42 -20.34
N GLY A 452 -5.67 3.57 -20.39
CA GLY A 452 -6.52 2.88 -21.35
C GLY A 452 -6.47 3.52 -22.75
N ALA A 453 -6.51 2.69 -23.79
CA ALA A 453 -6.53 3.16 -25.17
C ALA A 453 -7.81 3.97 -25.52
N ASP A 454 -8.87 3.84 -24.74
CA ASP A 454 -10.14 4.52 -24.84
C ASP A 454 -10.22 5.88 -24.16
N TRP A 455 -9.15 6.33 -23.51
CA TRP A 455 -9.13 7.58 -22.74
C TRP A 455 -9.13 8.81 -23.65
N THR A 456 -10.29 9.43 -23.79
CA THR A 456 -10.49 10.59 -24.69
C THR A 456 -10.70 11.91 -23.95
N ASN A 457 -10.90 11.88 -22.63
CA ASN A 457 -11.16 13.03 -21.78
C ASN A 457 -10.57 12.82 -20.37
N ARG A 458 -10.78 13.79 -19.46
CA ARG A 458 -10.24 13.80 -18.10
C ARG A 458 -10.92 12.81 -17.11
N GLU A 459 -12.08 12.28 -17.46
CA GLU A 459 -12.93 11.50 -16.55
C GLU A 459 -12.22 10.29 -15.95
N PRO A 460 -11.39 9.54 -16.69
CA PRO A 460 -10.64 8.42 -16.08
C PRO A 460 -9.68 8.83 -14.98
N LEU A 461 -9.17 10.06 -14.96
CA LEU A 461 -8.25 10.54 -13.92
C LEU A 461 -8.95 11.34 -12.82
N LEU A 462 -9.92 12.15 -13.16
CA LEU A 462 -10.51 13.13 -12.25
C LEU A 462 -11.96 12.83 -11.89
N GLY A 463 -12.65 11.96 -12.65
CA GLY A 463 -14.08 11.73 -12.50
C GLY A 463 -14.94 12.88 -13.03
N TYR A 464 -16.22 12.89 -12.65
CA TYR A 464 -17.20 13.86 -13.13
C TYR A 464 -18.37 14.07 -12.16
N PRO A 465 -19.04 15.24 -12.22
CA PRO A 465 -20.28 15.49 -11.46
C PRO A 465 -21.40 14.56 -11.93
N ASN A 466 -22.15 13.96 -11.01
CA ASN A 466 -23.30 13.13 -11.36
C ASN A 466 -24.45 13.99 -11.89
N ALA A 467 -24.73 13.89 -13.19
CA ALA A 467 -25.78 14.67 -13.82
C ALA A 467 -27.21 14.30 -13.35
N LEU A 468 -27.39 13.09 -12.78
CA LEU A 468 -28.69 12.58 -12.33
C LEU A 468 -28.93 12.87 -10.84
N LYS A 469 -27.88 13.12 -10.06
CA LYS A 469 -27.97 13.38 -8.62
C LYS A 469 -27.17 14.63 -8.25
N GLN A 470 -27.89 15.72 -8.04
CA GLN A 470 -27.30 16.99 -7.66
C GLN A 470 -26.49 16.87 -6.36
N GLY A 471 -25.28 17.42 -6.35
CA GLY A 471 -24.37 17.35 -5.19
C GLY A 471 -23.63 16.03 -5.03
N GLU A 472 -23.63 15.13 -6.00
CA GLU A 472 -22.84 13.89 -6.02
C GLU A 472 -21.75 13.98 -7.09
N TYR A 473 -20.54 13.50 -6.77
CA TYR A 473 -19.42 13.42 -7.70
C TYR A 473 -19.01 11.94 -7.86
N ILE A 474 -18.84 11.50 -9.09
CA ILE A 474 -18.39 10.14 -9.40
C ILE A 474 -16.87 10.18 -9.51
N LYS A 475 -16.21 9.61 -8.52
CA LYS A 475 -14.75 9.47 -8.47
C LYS A 475 -14.30 8.32 -9.37
N PRO A 476 -13.14 8.41 -10.03
CA PRO A 476 -12.54 7.26 -10.71
C PRO A 476 -12.08 6.23 -9.70
N GLU A 477 -12.22 4.95 -10.02
CA GLU A 477 -11.84 3.83 -9.14
C GLU A 477 -10.31 3.63 -9.02
N ASN A 478 -9.52 4.27 -9.87
CA ASN A 478 -8.07 4.11 -9.91
C ASN A 478 -7.30 4.90 -8.84
N GLY A 479 -7.98 5.63 -7.96
CA GLY A 479 -7.37 6.34 -6.84
C GLY A 479 -6.64 7.65 -7.16
N VAL A 480 -6.59 8.11 -8.42
CA VAL A 480 -5.87 9.35 -8.78
C VAL A 480 -6.43 10.58 -8.09
N LEU A 481 -7.76 10.71 -8.06
CA LEU A 481 -8.39 11.86 -7.39
C LEU A 481 -8.17 11.83 -5.88
N ASP A 482 -8.19 10.64 -5.27
CA ASP A 482 -7.93 10.51 -3.83
C ASP A 482 -6.47 10.83 -3.50
N LEU A 483 -5.50 10.40 -4.32
CA LEU A 483 -4.08 10.80 -4.21
C LEU A 483 -3.94 12.33 -4.29
N LEU A 484 -4.65 12.99 -5.21
CA LEU A 484 -4.62 14.45 -5.34
C LEU A 484 -5.21 15.14 -4.11
N ILE A 485 -6.35 14.66 -3.59
CA ILE A 485 -6.97 15.20 -2.38
C ILE A 485 -6.02 15.05 -1.20
N GLU A 486 -5.43 13.87 -1.03
CA GLU A 486 -4.50 13.57 0.06
C GLU A 486 -3.23 14.44 -0.01
N SER A 487 -2.64 14.60 -1.21
CA SER A 487 -1.43 15.40 -1.39
C SER A 487 -1.66 16.90 -1.16
N ASN A 488 -2.89 17.40 -1.28
CA ASN A 488 -3.24 18.80 -1.03
C ASN A 488 -3.50 19.12 0.45
N LYS A 489 -3.55 18.11 1.34
CA LYS A 489 -3.74 18.38 2.78
C LYS A 489 -2.52 19.09 3.36
N PRO A 490 -2.71 20.12 4.21
CA PRO A 490 -1.60 20.88 4.79
C PRO A 490 -0.59 20.03 5.56
N GLU A 491 -1.03 19.01 6.27
CA GLU A 491 -0.22 18.07 7.02
C GLU A 491 0.70 17.21 6.14
N ASN A 492 0.37 17.09 4.87
CA ASN A 492 1.12 16.32 3.90
C ASN A 492 2.06 17.15 3.00
N ALA A 493 2.14 18.47 3.23
CA ALA A 493 2.88 19.39 2.37
C ALA A 493 4.39 19.03 2.21
N ASN A 494 4.98 18.39 3.21
CA ASN A 494 6.37 17.95 3.21
C ASN A 494 6.56 16.45 2.87
N LYS A 495 5.48 15.71 2.61
CA LYS A 495 5.55 14.30 2.23
C LYS A 495 5.50 14.14 0.72
N PRO A 496 6.39 13.33 0.10
CA PRO A 496 6.34 13.12 -1.35
C PRO A 496 5.15 12.22 -1.73
N PHE A 497 4.46 12.57 -2.81
CA PHE A 497 3.38 11.81 -3.42
C PHE A 497 3.73 11.47 -4.86
N PHE A 498 3.44 10.26 -5.31
CA PHE A 498 3.81 9.78 -6.63
C PHE A 498 2.59 9.29 -7.42
N LEU A 499 2.35 9.90 -8.58
CA LEU A 499 1.42 9.40 -9.60
C LEU A 499 2.23 8.79 -10.74
N ILE A 500 2.09 7.49 -10.95
CA ILE A 500 2.76 6.75 -12.01
C ILE A 500 1.72 6.38 -13.07
N LEU A 501 1.87 6.93 -14.28
CA LEU A 501 1.02 6.64 -15.43
C LEU A 501 1.76 5.65 -16.33
N ASP A 502 1.35 4.39 -16.27
CA ASP A 502 1.96 3.33 -17.07
C ASP A 502 1.39 3.32 -18.48
N GLU A 503 2.25 3.15 -19.48
CA GLU A 503 1.92 3.21 -20.90
C GLU A 503 1.17 4.51 -21.29
N MET A 504 1.71 5.64 -20.85
CA MET A 504 1.07 6.95 -20.97
C MET A 504 0.68 7.32 -22.43
N ASN A 505 1.34 6.75 -23.43
CA ASN A 505 1.11 6.97 -24.84
C ASN A 505 0.10 5.99 -25.49
N MET A 506 -0.60 5.16 -24.72
CA MET A 506 -1.67 4.30 -25.22
C MET A 506 -2.89 5.12 -25.73
N SER A 507 -3.04 6.35 -25.24
CA SER A 507 -4.03 7.30 -25.75
C SER A 507 -3.40 8.70 -25.93
N TYR A 508 -4.15 9.60 -26.59
CA TYR A 508 -3.68 10.99 -26.78
C TYR A 508 -3.59 11.73 -25.44
N VAL A 509 -2.35 11.93 -24.96
CA VAL A 509 -2.06 12.58 -23.68
C VAL A 509 -2.65 13.98 -23.59
N GLU A 510 -2.65 14.73 -24.68
CA GLU A 510 -3.20 16.08 -24.77
C GLU A 510 -4.71 16.15 -24.52
N ARG A 511 -5.41 15.02 -24.59
CA ARG A 511 -6.85 14.94 -24.33
C ARG A 511 -7.14 14.59 -22.87
N TYR A 512 -6.71 13.41 -22.43
CA TYR A 512 -7.06 12.94 -21.09
C TYR A 512 -6.26 13.66 -19.99
N PHE A 513 -5.05 14.15 -20.29
CA PHE A 513 -4.16 14.80 -19.34
C PHE A 513 -4.13 16.34 -19.50
N ALA A 514 -5.04 16.91 -20.31
CA ALA A 514 -5.07 18.34 -20.65
C ALA A 514 -5.11 19.27 -19.43
N ASP A 515 -5.93 18.94 -18.43
CA ASP A 515 -6.09 19.75 -17.22
C ASP A 515 -4.83 19.76 -16.37
N PHE A 516 -4.14 18.64 -16.27
CA PHE A 516 -2.84 18.56 -15.60
C PHE A 516 -1.77 19.40 -16.33
N LEU A 517 -1.69 19.29 -17.67
CA LEU A 517 -0.77 20.09 -18.47
C LEU A 517 -1.04 21.60 -18.32
N SER A 518 -2.33 21.98 -18.27
CA SER A 518 -2.74 23.36 -18.04
C SER A 518 -2.35 23.85 -16.65
N ALA A 519 -2.67 23.06 -15.62
CA ALA A 519 -2.37 23.40 -14.23
C ALA A 519 -0.85 23.48 -13.95
N MET A 520 -0.03 22.63 -14.60
CA MET A 520 1.44 22.72 -14.56
C MET A 520 1.98 24.03 -15.14
N GLU A 521 1.27 24.62 -16.10
CA GLU A 521 1.65 25.88 -16.76
C GLU A 521 1.18 27.10 -16.01
N SER A 522 -0.13 27.14 -15.71
CA SER A 522 -0.81 28.30 -15.11
C SER A 522 -0.65 28.38 -13.60
N HIS A 523 -0.32 27.25 -12.94
CA HIS A 523 -0.41 27.06 -11.50
C HIS A 523 -1.81 27.30 -10.92
N GLU A 524 -2.84 27.32 -11.78
CA GLU A 524 -4.24 27.44 -11.35
C GLU A 524 -4.82 26.08 -11.00
N PRO A 525 -5.66 26.00 -9.96
CA PRO A 525 -6.32 24.76 -9.58
C PRO A 525 -7.29 24.26 -10.68
N ILE A 526 -7.30 22.96 -10.90
CA ILE A 526 -8.23 22.29 -11.82
C ILE A 526 -9.64 22.37 -11.26
N ALA A 527 -10.59 22.86 -12.05
CA ALA A 527 -12.01 22.90 -11.68
C ALA A 527 -12.64 21.50 -11.85
N LEU A 528 -13.16 20.93 -10.78
CA LEU A 528 -13.83 19.62 -10.78
C LEU A 528 -15.34 19.77 -10.99
N TRP A 529 -16.00 20.62 -10.21
CA TRP A 529 -17.43 20.92 -10.29
C TRP A 529 -17.71 22.37 -9.93
N LYS A 530 -18.94 22.83 -10.17
CA LYS A 530 -19.38 24.17 -9.83
C LYS A 530 -20.50 24.09 -8.81
N LYS A 531 -20.42 24.90 -7.77
CA LYS A 531 -21.47 25.07 -6.77
C LYS A 531 -22.71 25.69 -7.40
N TYR A 532 -23.88 25.06 -7.26
CA TYR A 532 -25.16 25.63 -7.63
C TYR A 532 -25.76 26.37 -6.43
N ASN A 533 -25.89 27.65 -6.52
CA ASN A 533 -26.67 28.69 -5.79
C ASN A 533 -27.18 28.50 -4.34
N ASN A 534 -26.87 27.43 -3.60
CA ASN A 534 -27.22 27.28 -2.19
C ASN A 534 -25.95 27.09 -1.34
N GLU A 535 -25.79 27.92 -0.31
CA GLU A 535 -24.63 27.92 0.60
C GLU A 535 -24.39 26.59 1.34
N ASN A 536 -25.34 25.65 1.28
CA ASN A 536 -25.29 24.33 1.93
C ASN A 536 -24.99 23.13 0.98
N ASP A 537 -24.72 23.36 -0.30
CA ASP A 537 -24.36 22.30 -1.23
C ASP A 537 -22.88 21.92 -1.06
N CYS A 538 -22.58 21.07 -0.06
CA CYS A 538 -21.34 20.30 -0.05
C CYS A 538 -21.53 19.06 -0.91
N CYS A 539 -20.50 18.72 -1.70
CA CYS A 539 -20.47 17.43 -2.38
C CYS A 539 -20.49 16.29 -1.32
N LYS A 540 -21.47 15.40 -1.41
CA LYS A 540 -21.65 14.30 -0.42
C LYS A 540 -20.42 13.41 -0.25
N ASN A 541 -19.51 13.42 -1.24
CA ASN A 541 -18.31 12.58 -1.27
C ASN A 541 -17.02 13.37 -0.95
N TYR A 542 -17.11 14.53 -0.32
CA TYR A 542 -15.96 15.35 0.08
C TYR A 542 -14.99 15.74 -1.06
N VAL A 543 -15.44 15.78 -2.31
CA VAL A 543 -14.64 16.24 -3.45
C VAL A 543 -14.64 17.77 -3.48
N PRO A 544 -13.47 18.45 -3.47
CA PRO A 544 -13.40 19.91 -3.54
C PRO A 544 -13.88 20.44 -4.89
N GLU A 545 -14.37 21.68 -4.94
CA GLU A 545 -14.75 22.33 -6.22
C GLU A 545 -13.57 22.48 -7.17
N ARG A 546 -12.39 22.72 -6.61
CA ARG A 546 -11.15 22.89 -7.35
C ARG A 546 -10.03 22.16 -6.63
N ILE A 547 -9.07 21.58 -7.39
CA ILE A 547 -7.94 20.89 -6.84
C ILE A 547 -6.64 21.37 -7.49
N GLY A 548 -5.64 21.69 -6.68
CA GLY A 548 -4.32 22.09 -7.16
C GLY A 548 -3.42 20.90 -7.47
N LEU A 549 -2.33 21.16 -8.21
CA LEU A 549 -1.18 20.26 -8.29
C LEU A 549 -0.16 20.75 -7.26
N PRO A 550 -0.08 20.13 -6.07
CA PRO A 550 0.75 20.62 -4.98
C PRO A 550 2.23 20.36 -5.25
N ASN A 551 3.09 21.07 -4.51
CA ASN A 551 4.53 21.04 -4.70
C ASN A 551 5.22 19.75 -4.26
N ASN A 552 4.52 18.86 -3.59
CA ASN A 552 4.95 17.54 -3.13
C ASN A 552 4.45 16.39 -4.01
N LEU A 553 3.73 16.68 -5.11
CA LEU A 553 3.26 15.68 -6.07
C LEU A 553 4.24 15.52 -7.23
N PHE A 554 4.68 14.30 -7.47
CA PHE A 554 5.57 13.89 -8.57
C PHE A 554 4.79 13.00 -9.54
N ILE A 555 4.85 13.33 -10.83
CA ILE A 555 4.16 12.60 -11.89
C ILE A 555 5.20 11.94 -12.78
N ILE A 556 5.07 10.63 -13.00
CA ILE A 556 5.99 9.84 -13.80
C ILE A 556 5.18 9.08 -14.84
N GLY A 557 5.42 9.35 -16.11
CA GLY A 557 4.81 8.59 -17.21
C GLY A 557 5.81 7.59 -17.80
N THR A 558 5.38 6.37 -18.13
CA THR A 558 6.19 5.44 -18.92
C THR A 558 5.65 5.35 -20.34
N ILE A 559 6.53 5.17 -21.31
CA ILE A 559 6.17 4.98 -22.71
C ILE A 559 6.97 3.85 -23.34
N ASN A 560 6.29 3.02 -24.13
CA ASN A 560 6.87 1.99 -24.95
C ASN A 560 7.06 2.53 -26.37
N VAL A 561 8.30 2.45 -26.90
CA VAL A 561 8.64 2.97 -28.22
C VAL A 561 8.53 1.94 -29.34
N ASP A 562 8.41 0.68 -28.98
CA ASP A 562 8.30 -0.49 -29.86
C ASP A 562 6.85 -0.85 -30.22
N GLU A 563 5.87 -0.18 -29.62
CA GLU A 563 4.45 -0.38 -29.88
C GLU A 563 3.88 0.72 -30.81
N THR A 564 2.82 0.41 -31.53
CA THR A 564 2.09 1.36 -32.37
C THR A 564 1.26 2.32 -31.50
N THR A 565 1.95 3.24 -30.83
CA THR A 565 1.39 4.17 -29.87
C THR A 565 1.45 5.61 -30.36
N TYR A 566 0.75 6.51 -29.65
CA TYR A 566 0.70 7.91 -30.06
C TYR A 566 1.98 8.66 -29.70
N MET A 567 2.50 9.45 -30.65
CA MET A 567 3.63 10.36 -30.39
C MET A 567 3.19 11.51 -29.48
N PHE A 568 4.10 11.93 -28.60
CA PHE A 568 3.85 13.11 -27.76
C PHE A 568 4.01 14.41 -28.55
N SER A 569 3.06 15.32 -28.36
CA SER A 569 3.20 16.66 -28.88
C SER A 569 4.26 17.47 -28.16
N PRO A 570 4.78 18.52 -28.78
CA PRO A 570 5.68 19.47 -28.13
C PRO A 570 5.14 20.06 -26.82
N LYS A 571 3.80 20.14 -26.66
CA LYS A 571 3.17 20.64 -25.43
C LYS A 571 3.41 19.74 -24.23
N VAL A 572 3.47 18.43 -24.41
CA VAL A 572 3.77 17.46 -23.35
C VAL A 572 5.26 17.46 -23.05
N LEU A 573 6.11 17.35 -24.09
CA LEU A 573 7.58 17.29 -23.96
C LEU A 573 8.17 18.56 -23.32
N ASP A 574 7.59 19.71 -23.57
CA ASP A 574 8.00 20.98 -22.97
C ASP A 574 7.76 21.02 -21.45
N ARG A 575 6.80 20.21 -20.97
CA ARG A 575 6.40 20.13 -19.56
C ARG A 575 7.01 18.97 -18.80
N ALA A 576 7.71 18.05 -19.47
CA ALA A 576 8.38 16.92 -18.87
C ALA A 576 9.90 16.99 -19.04
N ASN A 577 10.67 16.27 -18.22
CA ASN A 577 11.98 15.77 -18.58
C ASN A 577 11.80 14.37 -19.17
N VAL A 578 12.60 14.01 -20.18
CA VAL A 578 12.51 12.71 -20.84
C VAL A 578 13.77 11.91 -20.59
N ILE A 579 13.66 10.75 -19.95
CA ILE A 579 14.77 9.81 -19.76
C ILE A 579 14.57 8.63 -20.69
N GLU A 580 15.54 8.40 -21.54
CA GLU A 580 15.58 7.21 -22.40
C GLU A 580 16.22 6.05 -21.63
N PHE A 581 15.51 4.92 -21.62
CA PHE A 581 16.01 3.65 -21.10
C PHE A 581 16.63 2.85 -22.22
N LYS A 582 17.93 2.66 -22.12
CA LYS A 582 18.70 1.78 -22.99
C LYS A 582 19.23 0.63 -22.15
N ILE A 583 19.26 -0.55 -22.72
CA ILE A 583 19.92 -1.72 -22.14
C ILE A 583 21.18 -1.92 -22.96
N SER A 584 22.34 -1.79 -22.34
CA SER A 584 23.61 -2.08 -22.99
C SER A 584 23.84 -3.60 -23.13
N ILE A 585 24.74 -4.00 -24.03
CA ILE A 585 25.12 -5.41 -24.17
C ILE A 585 25.71 -5.94 -22.86
N ASP A 586 26.50 -5.12 -22.17
CA ASP A 586 27.15 -5.49 -20.92
C ASP A 586 26.13 -5.66 -19.78
N GLU A 587 25.13 -4.77 -19.65
CA GLU A 587 24.03 -4.91 -18.69
C GLU A 587 23.19 -6.16 -18.97
N MET A 588 22.92 -6.47 -20.25
CA MET A 588 22.21 -7.68 -20.61
C MET A 588 23.04 -8.94 -20.30
N ALA A 589 24.36 -8.92 -20.55
CA ALA A 589 25.26 -10.03 -20.22
C ALA A 589 25.30 -10.26 -18.70
N GLU A 590 25.45 -9.19 -17.88
CA GLU A 590 25.42 -9.28 -16.43
C GLU A 590 24.09 -9.88 -15.91
N PHE A 591 22.95 -9.45 -16.51
CA PHE A 591 21.66 -10.01 -16.18
C PHE A 591 21.55 -11.52 -16.49
N LEU A 592 22.04 -11.94 -17.68
CA LEU A 592 21.98 -13.34 -18.12
C LEU A 592 22.92 -14.25 -17.31
N ASP A 593 24.06 -13.71 -16.85
CA ASP A 593 25.02 -14.46 -16.02
C ASP A 593 24.51 -14.73 -14.61
N GLY A 594 23.54 -13.96 -14.10
CA GLY A 594 23.01 -14.13 -12.76
C GLY A 594 21.62 -13.55 -12.55
N VAL A 595 20.58 -14.21 -13.11
CA VAL A 595 19.19 -13.81 -12.89
C VAL A 595 18.86 -13.84 -11.40
N LYS A 596 18.69 -12.66 -10.80
CA LYS A 596 18.30 -12.50 -9.39
C LYS A 596 16.79 -12.38 -9.29
N GLN A 597 16.23 -12.95 -8.22
CA GLN A 597 14.84 -12.68 -7.88
C GLN A 597 14.71 -11.23 -7.40
N VAL A 598 13.83 -10.47 -8.05
CA VAL A 598 13.58 -9.06 -7.70
C VAL A 598 12.59 -9.01 -6.54
N ASP A 599 12.99 -8.42 -5.42
CA ASP A 599 12.12 -8.14 -4.27
C ASP A 599 12.12 -6.65 -3.93
N CYS A 600 11.10 -5.95 -4.43
CA CYS A 600 10.88 -4.53 -4.14
C CYS A 600 10.07 -4.28 -2.85
N SER A 601 9.62 -5.32 -2.15
CA SER A 601 8.90 -5.16 -0.88
C SER A 601 9.86 -4.79 0.25
N SER A 602 11.10 -5.28 0.19
CA SER A 602 12.15 -5.08 1.20
C SER A 602 12.64 -3.63 1.35
N ILE A 603 12.33 -2.76 0.38
CA ILE A 603 12.81 -1.37 0.38
C ILE A 603 11.75 -0.33 0.76
N CYS A 604 10.52 -0.76 1.03
CA CYS A 604 9.41 0.16 1.34
C CYS A 604 9.73 0.99 2.59
N GLY A 605 9.71 2.33 2.44
CA GLY A 605 9.93 3.27 3.53
C GLY A 605 11.37 3.38 4.04
N ASN A 606 12.34 2.67 3.44
CA ASN A 606 13.74 2.66 3.95
C ASN A 606 14.41 4.04 3.96
N ALA A 607 13.96 4.96 3.12
CA ALA A 607 14.38 6.36 3.11
C ALA A 607 13.22 7.34 3.32
N ALA A 608 12.12 6.92 3.94
CA ALA A 608 10.97 7.79 4.18
C ALA A 608 11.35 9.06 4.97
N GLY A 609 12.28 8.97 5.92
CA GLY A 609 12.84 10.12 6.64
C GLY A 609 13.54 11.15 5.74
N MET A 610 13.93 10.80 4.51
CA MET A 610 14.50 11.70 3.51
C MET A 610 13.42 12.39 2.65
N GLY A 611 12.16 11.93 2.72
CA GLY A 611 11.08 12.43 1.88
C GLY A 611 10.82 13.92 2.01
N ALA A 612 10.84 14.44 3.24
CA ALA A 612 10.65 15.88 3.50
C ALA A 612 11.78 16.72 2.90
N ASP A 613 13.03 16.27 3.00
CA ASP A 613 14.17 16.97 2.42
C ASP A 613 14.16 16.88 0.89
N PHE A 614 13.77 15.75 0.31
CA PHE A 614 13.56 15.61 -1.13
C PHE A 614 12.53 16.63 -1.64
N VAL A 615 11.37 16.76 -0.99
CA VAL A 615 10.36 17.77 -1.33
C VAL A 615 10.92 19.18 -1.17
N ARG A 616 11.67 19.48 -0.12
CA ARG A 616 12.32 20.77 0.10
C ARG A 616 13.28 21.11 -1.03
N LEU A 617 14.15 20.19 -1.44
CA LEU A 617 15.12 20.36 -2.52
C LEU A 617 14.43 20.63 -3.87
N THR A 618 13.33 19.93 -4.16
CA THR A 618 12.57 20.17 -5.39
C THR A 618 11.88 21.53 -5.42
N ASN A 619 11.63 22.14 -4.28
CA ASN A 619 11.04 23.48 -4.16
C ASN A 619 12.09 24.61 -4.13
N CYS A 620 13.37 24.27 -4.05
CA CYS A 620 14.45 25.26 -4.12
C CYS A 620 14.48 25.90 -5.51
N LYS A 621 14.29 27.23 -5.56
CA LYS A 621 14.28 27.99 -6.82
C LYS A 621 15.66 28.57 -7.17
N GLU A 622 16.62 28.44 -6.29
CA GLU A 622 17.96 28.97 -6.46
C GLU A 622 18.73 28.12 -7.47
N PHE A 623 19.32 28.78 -8.44
CA PHE A 623 20.27 28.19 -9.40
C PHE A 623 21.31 29.21 -9.78
N GLU A 624 22.50 28.73 -10.13
CA GLU A 624 23.61 29.56 -10.61
C GLU A 624 23.65 29.61 -12.14
N ASN A 625 23.66 30.80 -12.69
CA ASN A 625 23.83 31.02 -14.13
C ASN A 625 25.32 31.03 -14.49
N GLY A 626 25.87 29.90 -14.88
CA GLY A 626 27.23 29.85 -15.42
C GLY A 626 27.30 30.52 -16.81
N LYS A 627 28.20 31.48 -17.01
CA LYS A 627 28.39 32.15 -18.33
C LYS A 627 28.76 31.13 -19.41
N ALA A 628 29.62 30.16 -19.08
CA ALA A 628 30.05 29.12 -20.02
C ALA A 628 28.84 28.26 -20.47
N THR A 629 28.01 27.80 -19.55
CA THR A 629 26.78 27.05 -19.85
C THR A 629 25.82 27.86 -20.72
N ALA A 630 25.69 29.16 -20.47
CA ALA A 630 24.82 30.03 -21.26
C ALA A 630 25.28 30.15 -22.71
N GLU A 631 26.59 30.23 -22.98
CA GLU A 631 27.13 30.29 -24.34
C GLU A 631 26.90 28.96 -25.09
N ILE A 632 27.07 27.82 -24.42
CA ILE A 632 26.79 26.51 -25.00
C ILE A 632 25.29 26.40 -25.36
N LEU A 633 24.40 26.77 -24.44
CA LEU A 633 22.96 26.73 -24.68
C LEU A 633 22.53 27.67 -25.82
N LYS A 634 23.19 28.82 -26.02
CA LYS A 634 22.95 29.71 -27.17
C LYS A 634 23.32 29.03 -28.49
N ALA A 635 24.45 28.30 -28.53
CA ALA A 635 24.85 27.57 -29.72
C ALA A 635 23.78 26.47 -30.06
N PHE A 636 23.35 25.66 -29.08
CA PHE A 636 22.28 24.68 -29.29
C PHE A 636 20.95 25.35 -29.70
N PHE A 637 20.61 26.49 -29.10
CA PHE A 637 19.42 27.26 -29.46
C PHE A 637 19.43 27.66 -30.95
N THR A 638 20.59 28.10 -31.46
CA THR A 638 20.74 28.54 -32.84
C THR A 638 20.50 27.40 -33.83
N GLU A 639 21.07 26.22 -33.55
CA GLU A 639 20.88 25.05 -34.41
C GLU A 639 19.42 24.55 -34.36
N LEU A 640 18.82 24.46 -33.17
CA LEU A 640 17.43 24.03 -33.00
C LEU A 640 16.46 25.02 -33.67
N LYS A 641 16.74 26.32 -33.64
CA LYS A 641 15.90 27.34 -34.28
C LYS A 641 15.82 27.17 -35.80
N SER A 642 16.87 26.65 -36.42
CA SER A 642 16.90 26.40 -37.87
C SER A 642 15.81 25.42 -38.34
N VAL A 643 15.30 24.58 -37.42
CA VAL A 643 14.25 23.56 -37.68
C VAL A 643 12.95 23.81 -36.93
N ASN A 644 12.79 25.00 -36.32
CA ASN A 644 11.68 25.38 -35.46
C ASN A 644 11.49 24.43 -34.24
N ALA A 645 12.59 24.00 -33.64
CA ALA A 645 12.62 23.15 -32.43
C ALA A 645 13.31 23.85 -31.25
N GLU A 646 13.42 25.19 -31.31
CA GLU A 646 14.05 25.98 -30.25
C GLU A 646 13.29 25.84 -28.91
N PHE A 647 14.02 26.11 -27.83
CA PHE A 647 13.47 26.03 -26.48
C PHE A 647 13.18 27.43 -25.90
N GLY A 648 12.17 27.51 -25.02
CA GLY A 648 11.78 28.75 -24.35
C GLY A 648 12.55 29.01 -23.04
N TYR A 649 12.28 30.16 -22.41
CA TYR A 649 12.87 30.58 -21.14
C TYR A 649 12.69 29.55 -20.02
N ARG A 650 11.53 28.89 -19.99
CA ARG A 650 11.22 27.84 -18.97
C ARG A 650 12.22 26.68 -19.11
N SER A 651 12.41 26.13 -20.31
CA SER A 651 13.34 25.02 -20.53
C SER A 651 14.77 25.40 -20.15
N ALA A 652 15.21 26.65 -20.46
CA ALA A 652 16.52 27.15 -20.05
C ALA A 652 16.63 27.19 -18.50
N THR A 653 15.62 27.71 -17.80
CA THR A 653 15.58 27.75 -16.34
C THR A 653 15.62 26.34 -15.73
N GLU A 654 14.90 25.39 -16.32
CA GLU A 654 14.87 24.00 -15.86
C GLU A 654 16.22 23.29 -16.06
N ILE A 655 16.95 23.61 -17.14
CA ILE A 655 18.31 23.12 -17.37
C ILE A 655 19.26 23.65 -16.30
N PHE A 656 19.27 24.97 -16.04
CA PHE A 656 20.10 25.54 -14.97
C PHE A 656 19.76 24.96 -13.59
N ARG A 657 18.50 24.74 -13.34
CA ARG A 657 18.05 24.09 -12.09
C ARG A 657 18.56 22.65 -11.99
N PHE A 658 18.46 21.88 -13.07
CA PHE A 658 18.97 20.49 -13.11
C PHE A 658 20.47 20.46 -12.83
N ILE A 659 21.24 21.31 -13.50
CA ILE A 659 22.69 21.41 -13.30
C ILE A 659 23.03 21.76 -11.85
N SER A 660 22.37 22.79 -11.31
CA SER A 660 22.61 23.25 -9.94
C SER A 660 22.22 22.19 -8.89
N GLN A 661 21.07 21.51 -9.07
CA GLN A 661 20.61 20.46 -8.14
C GLN A 661 21.52 19.25 -8.18
N THR A 662 21.94 18.80 -9.37
CA THR A 662 22.88 17.67 -9.52
C THR A 662 24.21 17.99 -8.87
N TYR A 663 24.80 19.13 -9.19
CA TYR A 663 26.10 19.53 -8.66
C TYR A 663 26.13 19.65 -7.13
N LYS A 664 25.06 20.20 -6.54
CA LYS A 664 24.96 20.41 -5.07
C LYS A 664 24.64 19.15 -4.31
N ASN A 665 23.85 18.23 -4.86
CA ASN A 665 23.25 17.11 -4.12
C ASN A 665 23.77 15.73 -4.56
N ASP A 666 24.71 15.63 -5.51
CA ASP A 666 25.38 14.36 -5.80
C ASP A 666 26.41 14.06 -4.69
N ASP A 667 26.00 13.17 -3.76
CA ASP A 667 26.81 12.73 -2.61
C ASP A 667 27.52 11.41 -2.86
N THR A 668 27.55 10.92 -4.09
CA THR A 668 28.25 9.69 -4.46
C THR A 668 29.74 9.90 -4.58
N GLU A 669 30.52 8.82 -4.46
CA GLU A 669 31.99 8.85 -4.65
C GLU A 669 32.35 9.26 -6.08
N ASN A 670 31.63 8.77 -7.08
CA ASN A 670 31.78 9.10 -8.48
C ASN A 670 30.78 10.19 -8.88
N LYS A 671 31.07 11.44 -8.52
CA LYS A 671 30.25 12.58 -8.90
C LYS A 671 30.22 12.80 -10.40
N MET A 672 29.09 13.23 -10.93
CA MET A 672 28.99 13.64 -12.33
C MET A 672 29.81 14.90 -12.59
N SER A 673 30.60 14.91 -13.63
CA SER A 673 31.31 16.10 -14.09
C SER A 673 30.34 17.18 -14.63
N GLN A 674 30.80 18.42 -14.77
CA GLN A 674 29.96 19.49 -15.33
C GLN A 674 29.52 19.18 -16.76
N GLU A 675 30.42 18.57 -17.54
CA GLU A 675 30.19 18.17 -18.93
C GLU A 675 29.12 17.07 -18.98
N GLU A 676 29.22 16.04 -18.13
CA GLU A 676 28.22 14.95 -18.03
C GLU A 676 26.85 15.49 -17.63
N ILE A 677 26.78 16.40 -16.63
CA ILE A 677 25.50 16.99 -16.19
C ILE A 677 24.87 17.80 -17.34
N LEU A 678 25.67 18.56 -18.08
CA LEU A 678 25.18 19.34 -19.21
C LEU A 678 24.76 18.47 -20.39
N ASP A 679 25.49 17.39 -20.67
CA ASP A 679 25.16 16.40 -21.69
C ASP A 679 23.78 15.78 -21.40
N VAL A 680 23.57 15.32 -20.18
CA VAL A 680 22.28 14.79 -19.74
C VAL A 680 21.16 15.84 -19.85
N ALA A 681 21.41 17.09 -19.48
CA ALA A 681 20.42 18.16 -19.61
C ALA A 681 20.04 18.45 -21.08
N ILE A 682 21.01 18.45 -22.00
CA ILE A 682 20.79 18.58 -23.44
C ILE A 682 19.94 17.42 -23.95
N LEU A 683 20.38 16.20 -23.66
CA LEU A 683 19.68 14.96 -24.06
C LEU A 683 18.22 14.94 -23.63
N GLN A 684 17.96 15.25 -22.34
CA GLN A 684 16.62 15.11 -21.75
C GLN A 684 15.67 16.26 -22.09
N LYS A 685 16.18 17.44 -22.41
CA LYS A 685 15.33 18.63 -22.49
C LYS A 685 15.33 19.27 -23.89
N LEU A 686 16.43 19.19 -24.62
CA LEU A 686 16.55 19.83 -25.94
C LEU A 686 16.27 18.87 -27.08
N LEU A 687 16.89 17.69 -27.07
CA LEU A 687 16.76 16.71 -28.16
C LEU A 687 15.37 16.11 -28.32
N PRO A 688 14.53 15.92 -27.26
CA PRO A 688 13.19 15.35 -27.39
C PRO A 688 12.25 16.13 -28.32
N LYS A 689 12.57 17.41 -28.62
CA LYS A 689 11.79 18.26 -29.54
C LYS A 689 12.05 17.96 -31.01
N LEU A 690 13.10 17.21 -31.33
CA LEU A 690 13.50 16.91 -32.69
C LEU A 690 12.63 15.81 -33.29
N HIS A 691 11.87 16.15 -34.31
CA HIS A 691 11.10 15.22 -35.13
C HIS A 691 10.85 15.81 -36.52
N GLY A 692 10.84 14.97 -37.54
CA GLY A 692 10.53 15.40 -38.89
C GLY A 692 11.28 14.64 -39.99
N SER A 693 11.07 15.11 -41.22
CA SER A 693 11.69 14.49 -42.39
C SER A 693 13.21 14.73 -42.42
N ARG A 694 13.94 13.82 -43.05
CA ARG A 694 15.39 13.90 -43.28
C ARG A 694 15.78 15.28 -43.86
N LYS A 695 15.07 15.73 -44.91
CA LYS A 695 15.38 17.00 -45.58
C LYS A 695 15.36 18.19 -44.62
N LYS A 696 14.47 18.16 -43.64
CA LYS A 696 14.35 19.20 -42.59
C LYS A 696 15.45 19.10 -41.55
N LEU A 697 15.66 17.89 -41.02
CA LEU A 697 16.45 17.68 -39.80
C LEU A 697 17.97 17.47 -40.08
N GLU A 698 18.35 16.91 -41.20
CA GLU A 698 19.75 16.56 -41.49
C GLU A 698 20.72 17.73 -41.29
N PRO A 699 20.47 18.96 -41.75
CA PRO A 699 21.37 20.10 -41.51
C PRO A 699 21.54 20.40 -40.01
N ALA A 700 20.44 20.41 -39.26
CA ALA A 700 20.47 20.68 -37.83
C ALA A 700 21.14 19.53 -37.04
N LEU A 701 20.92 18.26 -37.40
CA LEU A 701 21.63 17.13 -36.79
C LEU A 701 23.14 17.22 -37.00
N LYS A 702 23.57 17.64 -38.20
CA LYS A 702 25.00 17.89 -38.47
C LYS A 702 25.57 19.05 -37.64
N GLY A 703 24.78 20.13 -37.45
CA GLY A 703 25.18 21.26 -36.61
C GLY A 703 25.26 20.86 -35.13
N LEU A 704 24.23 20.18 -34.62
CA LEU A 704 24.17 19.67 -33.24
C LEU A 704 25.29 18.65 -32.95
N TRP A 705 25.59 17.74 -33.91
CA TRP A 705 26.73 16.84 -33.81
C TRP A 705 28.04 17.58 -33.54
N LYS A 706 28.35 18.62 -34.32
CA LYS A 706 29.55 19.42 -34.12
C LYS A 706 29.62 20.10 -32.75
N LEU A 707 28.47 20.48 -32.18
CA LEU A 707 28.40 21.08 -30.86
C LEU A 707 28.68 20.07 -29.72
N CYS A 708 28.64 18.77 -30.01
CA CYS A 708 29.00 17.76 -29.03
C CYS A 708 30.50 17.58 -28.83
N PHE A 709 31.32 18.22 -29.63
CA PHE A 709 32.78 18.09 -29.59
C PHE A 709 33.47 19.38 -29.14
N ASP A 710 34.70 19.23 -28.66
CA ASP A 710 35.59 20.36 -28.38
C ASP A 710 35.71 21.29 -29.63
N PRO A 711 35.66 22.60 -29.46
CA PRO A 711 35.77 23.57 -30.54
C PRO A 711 36.97 23.36 -31.48
N ILE A 712 38.06 22.75 -30.98
CA ILE A 712 39.29 22.52 -31.79
C ILE A 712 39.09 21.41 -32.82
N ILE A 713 38.33 20.35 -32.47
CA ILE A 713 38.19 19.13 -33.29
C ILE A 713 36.85 19.01 -34.00
N LYS A 714 35.84 19.78 -33.61
CA LYS A 714 34.42 19.65 -34.05
C LYS A 714 34.25 19.58 -35.59
N ASP A 715 35.04 20.32 -36.34
CA ASP A 715 34.93 20.38 -37.81
C ASP A 715 35.62 19.20 -38.49
N THR A 716 36.45 18.44 -37.79
CA THR A 716 37.18 17.27 -38.31
C THR A 716 36.48 15.94 -37.95
N MET A 717 35.36 15.98 -37.20
CA MET A 717 34.65 14.80 -36.73
C MET A 717 33.41 14.50 -37.60
N PRO A 718 33.50 13.56 -38.56
CA PRO A 718 32.33 13.11 -39.32
C PRO A 718 31.35 12.38 -38.40
N ILE A 719 30.07 12.37 -38.77
CA ILE A 719 29.04 11.61 -38.06
C ILE A 719 29.33 10.13 -38.26
N SER A 720 29.79 9.47 -37.22
CA SER A 720 30.05 8.02 -37.21
C SER A 720 30.06 7.51 -35.76
N HIS A 721 29.73 6.24 -35.58
CA HIS A 721 29.72 5.57 -34.27
C HIS A 721 31.12 5.64 -33.60
N GLU A 722 32.19 5.45 -34.35
CA GLU A 722 33.58 5.44 -33.85
C GLU A 722 34.02 6.79 -33.22
N ASN A 723 33.33 7.87 -33.53
CA ASN A 723 33.66 9.20 -33.02
C ASN A 723 32.87 9.56 -31.74
N ILE A 724 31.86 8.78 -31.34
CA ILE A 724 31.05 9.08 -30.15
C ILE A 724 31.93 9.17 -28.89
N ASP A 725 32.91 8.28 -28.75
CA ASP A 725 33.78 8.26 -27.57
C ASP A 725 34.70 9.51 -27.46
N LYS A 726 34.89 10.22 -28.56
CA LYS A 726 35.69 11.46 -28.63
C LYS A 726 34.87 12.71 -28.31
N ALA A 727 33.55 12.57 -28.20
CA ALA A 727 32.65 13.67 -27.90
C ALA A 727 32.75 14.10 -26.43
N THR A 728 32.68 15.41 -26.20
CA THR A 728 32.48 15.99 -24.86
C THR A 728 31.11 15.65 -24.31
N TYR A 729 30.06 15.66 -25.17
CA TYR A 729 28.68 15.30 -24.84
C TYR A 729 28.34 13.97 -25.51
N LYS A 730 28.79 12.87 -24.91
CA LYS A 730 28.73 11.51 -25.47
C LYS A 730 27.30 10.98 -25.64
N GLU A 731 26.46 11.15 -24.62
CA GLU A 731 25.06 10.69 -24.64
C GLU A 731 24.25 11.43 -25.72
N SER A 732 24.44 12.75 -25.81
CA SER A 732 23.81 13.56 -26.85
C SER A 732 24.33 13.22 -28.25
N ALA A 733 25.66 12.99 -28.41
CA ALA A 733 26.25 12.57 -29.67
C ALA A 733 25.70 11.20 -30.13
N ASP A 734 25.63 10.22 -29.26
CA ASP A 734 25.04 8.93 -29.56
C ASP A 734 23.58 9.07 -30.04
N LYS A 735 22.77 9.86 -29.33
CA LYS A 735 21.39 10.11 -29.75
C LYS A 735 21.29 10.80 -31.10
N ILE A 736 22.09 11.82 -31.34
CA ILE A 736 22.12 12.52 -32.61
C ILE A 736 22.58 11.59 -33.74
N PHE A 737 23.56 10.73 -33.50
CA PHE A 737 24.01 9.71 -34.45
C PHE A 737 22.85 8.76 -34.82
N ARG A 738 22.16 8.19 -33.84
CA ARG A 738 21.03 7.30 -34.10
C ARG A 738 19.89 7.99 -34.84
N MET A 739 19.58 9.24 -34.50
CA MET A 739 18.61 10.04 -35.25
C MET A 739 19.03 10.31 -36.68
N TYR A 740 20.31 10.54 -36.90
CA TYR A 740 20.87 10.74 -38.24
C TYR A 740 20.76 9.47 -39.10
N GLU A 741 21.14 8.31 -38.56
CA GLU A 741 21.00 7.00 -39.21
C GLU A 741 19.54 6.68 -39.53
N SER A 742 18.63 6.85 -38.53
CA SER A 742 17.20 6.66 -38.72
C SER A 742 16.61 7.56 -39.80
N ALA A 743 17.02 8.85 -39.85
CA ALA A 743 16.60 9.76 -40.91
C ALA A 743 17.10 9.31 -42.29
N HIS A 744 18.30 8.74 -42.38
CA HIS A 744 18.85 8.21 -43.63
C HIS A 744 18.19 6.92 -44.09
N ALA A 745 17.88 6.02 -43.16
CA ALA A 745 17.20 4.73 -43.44
C ALA A 745 15.73 4.90 -43.81
N ASN A 746 15.01 5.72 -43.04
CA ASN A 746 13.54 5.80 -43.09
C ASN A 746 13.00 7.09 -43.73
N GLY A 747 13.88 8.06 -44.08
CA GLY A 747 13.47 9.37 -44.60
C GLY A 747 12.83 10.31 -43.55
N PHE A 748 12.63 9.84 -42.34
CA PHE A 748 12.05 10.52 -41.19
C PHE A 748 12.74 10.05 -39.90
N THR A 749 12.77 10.88 -38.87
CA THR A 749 13.24 10.50 -37.57
C THR A 749 12.55 11.32 -36.47
N SER A 750 12.42 10.72 -35.28
CA SER A 750 12.03 11.41 -34.07
C SER A 750 12.91 10.96 -32.90
N PHE A 751 12.94 11.77 -31.84
CA PHE A 751 13.70 11.38 -30.63
C PHE A 751 13.21 10.06 -30.04
N ALA A 752 11.92 9.79 -30.05
CA ALA A 752 11.35 8.58 -29.46
C ALA A 752 11.70 7.30 -30.28
N GLU A 753 11.80 7.41 -31.63
CA GLU A 753 11.98 6.26 -32.53
C GLU A 753 13.45 5.95 -32.87
N ALA A 754 14.38 6.84 -32.52
CA ALA A 754 15.81 6.73 -32.91
C ALA A 754 16.69 6.08 -31.83
#